data_b08f2064bf7d55e9d11edafa5aff8e7f
#
_entry.id   b08f2064bf7d55e9d11edafa5aff8e7f
#
_cell.length_a   1.000
_cell.length_b   1.000
_cell.length_c   1.000
_cell.angle_alpha   90.00
_cell.angle_beta   90.00
_cell.angle_gamma   90.00
#
_symmetry.space_group_name_H-M   'P 1'
#
loop_
_entity.id
_entity.type
_entity.pdbx_description
1 polymer ?
#
loop_
_entity_poly.entity_id
_entity_poly.type
_entity_poly.pdbx_seq_one_letter_code
_entity_poly.pdbx_strand_id
1 'polypeptide(L)'
;MQMFNRSIWGKSLVIALVIVLLTTNVAQAAKPVAIKTPISGEIVSGSYVVTGTGGGAATEVSIDGEAWQATSGGKSWSYTWDTTLYSDSPHTVTARYTDGTSASSVNVTVANSASGPRKPVVGEVLINEFVAANGTVQTSEWVELYNTTTESLDISSMYIDDIVDGGSTPQIIPASTTIDAGGYYVMTLSSYLNNTGDDVRFLGEDGTTVYDTHTYSSATTDMSWCRKPDGSSWSVIECSPTLGSTNNPPLPAGTWTPGTLEIHVFNVGQGESQLIIGPTGRTLLIDINEESWNTNQGATWVASEIRRITGSSHLDYVMASHWHLDHMGYAGYGGIWSLLEQQGITADVLIDRDGGTWVDSNSDGICDPDLEVVWHNAGTVSGTARNWVCWVSDPTTIGGQIRQLAQINSTTQIDLGLANGLTVKVVQVDAQGVMQADGVTPVAGDHTLDVLPTSENDYSITLWLNWGKFDFVTGGDTDGEYATSSFGYSYNDEETDVANRIGQEVEVIAVNHHGSAHSTNATYVSTLNPDVAIISAGSTNTYGHPDQVVLDRLYNNGTMRYLTQIGDPTRNYYDSVIVNGNVVVQVADGINYTVHGDLFVATDPAVGPVNPRTPVVGEVLLNEFLPAPQTLFTTEWVELYNPTGDRLDISGMWIDDLLNAGSAPKQIPANTILEPNSYYFMEMTNYLNNTGDDVRLLGIDGVTVYDIYTYASVSYDLSYCRLPDGGTWASNCTASIGLPNQ
;
A
#
# COMPACT_ATOMS: atom_id res chain seq x y z
N MET A 1 -4.84 -53.12 -46.65
CA MET A 1 -4.75 -53.72 -48.00
C MET A 1 -4.61 -52.57 -48.99
N GLN A 2 -3.40 -52.30 -49.29
CA GLN A 2 -2.80 -52.03 -50.59
C GLN A 2 -3.43 -50.85 -51.36
N MET A 3 -2.69 -49.77 -51.55
CA MET A 3 -1.44 -49.51 -52.30
C MET A 3 -1.67 -49.19 -53.77
N PHE A 4 -0.93 -48.19 -54.21
CA PHE A 4 -0.34 -47.83 -55.50
C PHE A 4 -1.12 -46.79 -56.32
N ASN A 5 -0.62 -45.59 -56.51
CA ASN A 5 0.64 -45.04 -57.09
C ASN A 5 0.65 -44.98 -58.60
N ARG A 6 1.16 -43.85 -59.13
CA ARG A 6 1.75 -43.47 -60.43
C ARG A 6 0.82 -42.79 -61.45
N SER A 7 0.99 -41.45 -61.65
CA SER A 7 1.99 -40.80 -62.54
C SER A 7 1.95 -41.30 -64.04
N ILE A 8 1.75 -40.34 -64.95
CA ILE A 8 2.64 -40.05 -66.11
C ILE A 8 1.92 -39.18 -67.20
N TRP A 9 2.50 -38.02 -67.45
CA TRP A 9 2.74 -37.26 -68.70
C TRP A 9 1.89 -37.45 -69.94
N GLY A 10 1.48 -36.32 -70.59
CA GLY A 10 1.56 -36.26 -72.03
C GLY A 10 0.65 -35.25 -72.75
N LYS A 11 1.24 -34.11 -73.12
CA LYS A 11 1.09 -33.39 -74.41
C LYS A 11 -0.22 -32.66 -74.76
N SER A 12 -0.06 -31.32 -74.74
CA SER A 12 -0.54 -30.30 -75.71
C SER A 12 -1.59 -30.64 -76.75
N LEU A 13 -2.70 -29.89 -76.72
CA LEU A 13 -3.39 -29.48 -77.93
C LEU A 13 -3.96 -28.06 -77.72
N VAL A 14 -3.51 -27.14 -78.56
CA VAL A 14 -3.98 -25.72 -78.56
C VAL A 14 -5.29 -25.74 -79.38
N ILE A 15 -6.41 -25.34 -78.78
CA ILE A 15 -7.62 -24.90 -79.47
C ILE A 15 -7.91 -23.50 -79.01
N ALA A 16 -7.74 -22.57 -79.93
CA ALA A 16 -8.13 -21.16 -79.71
C ALA A 16 -9.65 -21.03 -79.76
N LEU A 17 -10.29 -20.82 -78.66
CA LEU A 17 -11.70 -20.45 -78.57
C LEU A 17 -11.78 -18.94 -78.29
N VAL A 18 -12.20 -18.15 -79.24
CA VAL A 18 -12.50 -16.74 -79.11
C VAL A 18 -13.77 -16.62 -78.22
N ILE A 19 -13.63 -16.33 -76.98
CA ILE A 19 -14.73 -15.96 -76.13
C ILE A 19 -14.82 -14.45 -76.15
N VAL A 20 -15.88 -13.91 -76.76
CA VAL A 20 -16.29 -12.51 -76.60
C VAL A 20 -16.74 -12.32 -75.18
N LEU A 21 -15.89 -11.68 -74.35
CA LEU A 21 -16.26 -11.20 -72.99
C LEU A 21 -17.18 -10.00 -73.15
N LEU A 22 -18.48 -10.25 -73.01
CA LEU A 22 -19.41 -9.21 -72.58
C LEU A 22 -19.06 -8.82 -71.10
N THR A 23 -18.31 -7.76 -70.95
CA THR A 23 -18.13 -7.15 -69.64
C THR A 23 -19.44 -6.52 -69.21
N THR A 24 -20.27 -7.28 -68.48
CA THR A 24 -21.31 -6.66 -67.67
C THR A 24 -20.60 -5.90 -66.54
N ASN A 25 -20.54 -4.58 -66.65
CA ASN A 25 -20.22 -3.72 -65.51
C ASN A 25 -21.27 -3.98 -64.44
N VAL A 26 -20.99 -4.86 -63.49
CA VAL A 26 -21.72 -4.87 -62.23
C VAL A 26 -21.36 -3.57 -61.52
N ALA A 27 -22.22 -2.58 -61.63
CA ALA A 27 -22.09 -1.38 -60.85
C ALA A 27 -22.08 -1.79 -59.39
N GLN A 28 -20.94 -1.70 -58.75
CA GLN A 28 -20.78 -1.90 -57.30
C GLN A 28 -21.73 -0.91 -56.64
N ALA A 29 -22.72 -1.38 -55.89
CA ALA A 29 -23.69 -0.52 -55.21
C ALA A 29 -22.92 0.53 -54.41
N ALA A 30 -23.20 1.78 -54.66
CA ALA A 30 -22.53 2.87 -53.97
C ALA A 30 -22.76 2.71 -52.45
N LYS A 31 -21.74 2.86 -51.65
CA LYS A 31 -21.85 2.78 -50.20
C LYS A 31 -22.87 3.82 -49.74
N PRO A 32 -23.90 3.45 -48.93
CA PRO A 32 -24.93 4.39 -48.52
C PRO A 32 -24.35 5.58 -47.72
N VAL A 33 -25.04 6.71 -47.80
CA VAL A 33 -24.75 7.87 -46.96
C VAL A 33 -25.13 7.50 -45.52
N ALA A 34 -24.27 7.88 -44.57
CA ALA A 34 -24.53 7.73 -43.15
C ALA A 34 -24.03 8.96 -42.39
N ILE A 35 -24.81 9.46 -41.46
CA ILE A 35 -24.43 10.49 -40.50
C ILE A 35 -23.72 9.76 -39.35
N LYS A 36 -22.58 10.29 -38.92
CA LYS A 36 -21.81 9.82 -37.76
C LYS A 36 -22.01 10.69 -36.53
N THR A 37 -22.00 11.99 -36.74
CA THR A 37 -22.31 13.01 -35.72
C THR A 37 -23.23 14.05 -36.34
N PRO A 38 -24.24 14.51 -35.64
CA PRO A 38 -24.74 14.04 -34.34
C PRO A 38 -25.28 12.63 -34.37
N ILE A 39 -25.37 11.98 -33.18
CA ILE A 39 -26.14 10.74 -32.99
C ILE A 39 -27.58 11.08 -32.66
N SER A 40 -28.47 10.10 -32.84
CA SER A 40 -29.91 10.32 -32.52
C SER A 40 -30.12 10.61 -31.05
N GLY A 41 -30.79 11.72 -30.75
CA GLY A 41 -31.07 12.20 -29.40
C GLY A 41 -30.00 13.10 -28.80
N GLU A 42 -28.94 13.40 -29.53
CA GLU A 42 -27.84 14.31 -29.07
C GLU A 42 -28.40 15.75 -28.95
N ILE A 43 -27.89 16.45 -27.91
CA ILE A 43 -28.12 17.88 -27.70
C ILE A 43 -27.00 18.66 -28.39
N VAL A 44 -27.35 19.62 -29.23
CA VAL A 44 -26.38 20.41 -30.02
C VAL A 44 -26.62 21.90 -29.82
N SER A 45 -25.54 22.70 -29.87
CA SER A 45 -25.63 24.16 -29.73
C SER A 45 -24.51 24.88 -30.46
N GLY A 46 -24.70 26.15 -30.77
CA GLY A 46 -23.69 27.02 -31.38
C GLY A 46 -23.28 26.58 -32.79
N SER A 47 -22.00 26.61 -33.08
CA SER A 47 -21.42 26.14 -34.35
C SER A 47 -21.09 24.65 -34.26
N TYR A 48 -21.99 23.80 -34.76
CA TYR A 48 -21.91 22.36 -34.65
C TYR A 48 -21.42 21.73 -35.98
N VAL A 49 -20.48 20.75 -35.91
CA VAL A 49 -19.97 20.08 -37.11
C VAL A 49 -20.66 18.72 -37.31
N VAL A 50 -21.59 18.68 -38.26
CA VAL A 50 -22.18 17.44 -38.74
C VAL A 50 -21.19 16.65 -39.57
N THR A 51 -20.98 15.38 -39.27
CA THR A 51 -20.05 14.53 -40.01
C THR A 51 -20.69 13.22 -40.48
N GLY A 52 -20.13 12.65 -41.55
CA GLY A 52 -20.65 11.38 -42.03
C GLY A 52 -19.72 10.68 -43.00
N THR A 53 -20.22 9.58 -43.55
CA THR A 53 -19.50 8.76 -44.56
C THR A 53 -20.40 8.42 -45.76
N GLY A 54 -19.78 8.16 -46.90
CA GLY A 54 -20.48 7.79 -48.12
C GLY A 54 -19.56 7.09 -49.15
N GLY A 55 -20.05 6.89 -50.35
CA GLY A 55 -19.34 6.24 -51.48
C GLY A 55 -18.32 7.14 -52.20
N GLY A 56 -18.23 8.41 -51.85
CA GLY A 56 -17.37 9.42 -52.52
C GLY A 56 -18.10 10.27 -53.56
N ALA A 57 -19.41 10.10 -53.79
CA ALA A 57 -20.23 11.03 -54.52
C ALA A 57 -20.52 12.31 -53.67
N ALA A 58 -20.90 13.40 -54.33
CA ALA A 58 -21.20 14.64 -53.65
C ALA A 58 -22.40 14.46 -52.67
N THR A 59 -22.25 14.97 -51.46
CA THR A 59 -23.22 14.87 -50.36
C THR A 59 -23.76 16.23 -50.03
N GLU A 60 -25.03 16.30 -49.61
CA GLU A 60 -25.67 17.52 -49.14
C GLU A 60 -26.47 17.21 -47.85
N VAL A 61 -26.64 18.22 -47.01
CA VAL A 61 -27.31 18.14 -45.70
C VAL A 61 -28.49 19.12 -45.72
N SER A 62 -29.61 18.73 -45.14
CA SER A 62 -30.78 19.56 -44.86
C SER A 62 -31.17 19.43 -43.41
N ILE A 63 -31.53 20.54 -42.80
CA ILE A 63 -32.11 20.60 -41.45
C ILE A 63 -33.60 20.79 -41.62
N ASP A 64 -34.43 19.97 -40.97
CA ASP A 64 -35.91 20.00 -40.99
C ASP A 64 -36.54 20.03 -42.40
N GLY A 65 -35.84 19.56 -43.39
CA GLY A 65 -36.30 19.60 -44.77
C GLY A 65 -36.14 20.96 -45.48
N GLU A 66 -35.36 21.88 -44.89
CA GLU A 66 -35.01 23.14 -45.54
C GLU A 66 -34.10 22.91 -46.78
N ALA A 67 -33.66 24.00 -47.39
CA ALA A 67 -32.80 23.95 -48.60
C ALA A 67 -31.52 23.15 -48.36
N TRP A 68 -31.22 22.24 -49.27
CA TRP A 68 -30.02 21.37 -49.19
C TRP A 68 -28.73 22.17 -49.28
N GLN A 69 -27.81 21.93 -48.38
CA GLN A 69 -26.51 22.55 -48.28
C GLN A 69 -25.40 21.56 -48.62
N ALA A 70 -24.45 21.98 -49.46
CA ALA A 70 -23.34 21.12 -49.86
C ALA A 70 -22.39 20.85 -48.71
N THR A 71 -21.94 19.59 -48.57
CA THR A 71 -20.90 19.21 -47.59
C THR A 71 -19.53 19.34 -48.14
N SER A 72 -18.52 19.47 -47.27
CA SER A 72 -17.12 19.37 -47.58
C SER A 72 -16.61 17.92 -47.49
N GLY A 73 -15.70 17.50 -48.38
CA GLY A 73 -15.12 16.14 -48.36
C GLY A 73 -15.78 15.22 -49.36
N GLY A 74 -15.43 13.92 -49.32
CA GLY A 74 -15.89 12.89 -50.26
C GLY A 74 -16.37 11.62 -49.51
N LYS A 75 -15.49 10.62 -49.34
CA LYS A 75 -15.86 9.38 -48.63
C LYS A 75 -16.15 9.64 -47.14
N SER A 76 -15.51 10.61 -46.55
CA SER A 76 -15.87 11.22 -45.30
C SER A 76 -16.23 12.67 -45.60
N TRP A 77 -17.35 13.15 -45.08
CA TRP A 77 -17.88 14.48 -45.33
C TRP A 77 -18.22 15.21 -44.04
N SER A 78 -18.25 16.56 -44.09
CA SER A 78 -18.63 17.41 -42.98
C SER A 78 -19.44 18.61 -43.45
N TYR A 79 -20.29 19.12 -42.56
CA TYR A 79 -21.08 20.33 -42.74
C TYR A 79 -21.07 21.10 -41.41
N THR A 80 -20.76 22.36 -41.41
CA THR A 80 -20.86 23.21 -40.21
C THR A 80 -22.25 23.81 -40.15
N TRP A 81 -23.00 23.45 -39.12
CA TRP A 81 -24.33 23.91 -38.84
C TRP A 81 -24.29 25.00 -37.78
N ASP A 82 -24.83 26.19 -38.07
CA ASP A 82 -25.08 27.23 -37.08
C ASP A 82 -26.44 26.99 -36.42
N THR A 83 -26.41 26.35 -35.29
CA THR A 83 -27.65 26.01 -34.57
C THR A 83 -28.31 27.26 -33.96
N THR A 84 -27.62 28.41 -33.83
CA THR A 84 -28.17 29.66 -33.26
C THR A 84 -29.30 30.27 -34.11
N LEU A 85 -29.40 29.82 -35.37
CA LEU A 85 -30.45 30.19 -36.27
C LEU A 85 -31.75 29.36 -36.11
N TYR A 86 -31.73 28.36 -35.23
CA TYR A 86 -32.82 27.42 -34.99
C TYR A 86 -33.35 27.56 -33.57
N SER A 87 -34.63 27.23 -33.37
CA SER A 87 -35.26 27.24 -32.04
C SER A 87 -34.73 26.12 -31.15
N ASP A 88 -34.73 26.34 -29.84
CA ASP A 88 -34.44 25.29 -28.87
C ASP A 88 -35.57 24.26 -28.86
N SER A 89 -35.45 23.23 -29.67
CA SER A 89 -36.45 22.19 -29.90
C SER A 89 -35.83 21.00 -30.63
N PRO A 90 -36.55 19.85 -30.76
CA PRO A 90 -36.11 18.76 -31.61
C PRO A 90 -36.03 19.17 -33.09
N HIS A 91 -34.95 18.85 -33.74
CA HIS A 91 -34.68 19.08 -35.15
C HIS A 91 -34.23 17.78 -35.84
N THR A 92 -34.44 17.68 -37.16
CA THR A 92 -34.03 16.54 -37.96
C THR A 92 -32.91 16.93 -38.90
N VAL A 93 -31.76 16.31 -38.74
CA VAL A 93 -30.64 16.44 -39.67
C VAL A 93 -30.70 15.31 -40.68
N THR A 94 -30.81 15.63 -41.98
CA THR A 94 -30.85 14.66 -43.07
C THR A 94 -29.68 14.88 -44.01
N ALA A 95 -28.96 13.82 -44.36
CA ALA A 95 -27.89 13.84 -45.37
C ALA A 95 -28.24 12.90 -46.52
N ARG A 96 -27.94 13.32 -47.76
CA ARG A 96 -28.16 12.49 -48.96
C ARG A 96 -27.05 12.71 -50.00
N TYR A 97 -26.97 11.83 -50.98
CA TYR A 97 -26.29 12.16 -52.22
C TYR A 97 -27.06 13.17 -53.05
N THR A 98 -26.37 14.05 -53.78
CA THR A 98 -26.99 15.06 -54.62
C THR A 98 -27.89 14.51 -55.75
N ASP A 99 -27.71 13.21 -56.08
CA ASP A 99 -28.56 12.48 -57.04
C ASP A 99 -29.77 11.81 -56.39
N GLY A 100 -29.91 11.92 -55.08
CA GLY A 100 -31.02 11.36 -54.30
C GLY A 100 -31.01 9.83 -54.11
N THR A 101 -29.95 9.15 -54.49
CA THR A 101 -29.90 7.65 -54.48
C THR A 101 -29.73 7.02 -53.09
N SER A 102 -29.36 7.81 -52.06
CA SER A 102 -29.26 7.36 -50.68
C SER A 102 -29.40 8.54 -49.72
N ALA A 103 -30.12 8.34 -48.59
CA ALA A 103 -30.30 9.30 -47.55
C ALA A 103 -30.20 8.65 -46.15
N SER A 104 -29.84 9.46 -45.17
CA SER A 104 -29.77 9.08 -43.73
C SER A 104 -30.24 10.30 -42.90
N SER A 105 -30.99 10.04 -41.83
CA SER A 105 -31.54 11.12 -40.95
C SER A 105 -31.28 10.76 -39.49
N VAL A 106 -31.06 11.79 -38.67
CA VAL A 106 -30.98 11.70 -37.21
C VAL A 106 -31.80 12.83 -36.59
N ASN A 107 -32.43 12.56 -35.46
CA ASN A 107 -33.12 13.56 -34.67
C ASN A 107 -32.24 14.04 -33.54
N VAL A 108 -32.11 15.32 -33.33
CA VAL A 108 -31.32 15.98 -32.30
C VAL A 108 -32.17 17.07 -31.59
N THR A 109 -31.71 17.55 -30.47
CA THR A 109 -32.30 18.69 -29.80
C THR A 109 -31.35 19.87 -29.86
N VAL A 110 -31.76 20.98 -30.44
CA VAL A 110 -31.03 22.24 -30.36
C VAL A 110 -31.32 22.88 -29.01
N ALA A 111 -30.28 23.31 -28.31
CA ALA A 111 -30.36 24.05 -27.05
C ALA A 111 -29.33 25.18 -27.06
N ASN A 112 -29.67 26.31 -27.65
CA ASN A 112 -28.81 27.50 -27.73
C ASN A 112 -29.03 28.48 -26.58
N SER A 113 -30.20 28.45 -25.98
CA SER A 113 -30.47 29.20 -24.76
C SER A 113 -29.82 28.47 -23.63
N ALA A 114 -28.59 28.86 -23.22
CA ALA A 114 -28.12 28.57 -21.90
C ALA A 114 -29.12 29.25 -20.93
N SER A 115 -30.02 28.50 -20.30
CA SER A 115 -30.53 28.94 -19.01
C SER A 115 -29.24 29.13 -18.18
N GLY A 116 -28.98 30.35 -17.74
CA GLY A 116 -27.81 30.62 -16.88
C GLY A 116 -27.79 29.62 -15.73
N PRO A 117 -26.62 29.36 -15.12
CA PRO A 117 -26.52 28.40 -14.03
C PRO A 117 -27.62 28.62 -13.01
N ARG A 118 -28.37 27.55 -12.66
CA ARG A 118 -29.42 27.61 -11.63
C ARG A 118 -28.78 27.69 -10.24
N LYS A 119 -29.59 28.12 -9.27
CA LYS A 119 -29.17 28.02 -7.86
C LYS A 119 -29.12 26.55 -7.42
N PRO A 120 -28.16 26.18 -6.56
CA PRO A 120 -28.10 24.85 -5.99
C PRO A 120 -29.30 24.58 -5.07
N VAL A 121 -29.63 23.32 -4.89
CA VAL A 121 -30.42 22.85 -3.75
C VAL A 121 -29.48 22.27 -2.69
N VAL A 122 -30.01 22.10 -1.45
CA VAL A 122 -29.21 21.55 -0.33
C VAL A 122 -28.62 20.21 -0.72
N GLY A 123 -27.28 20.06 -0.51
CA GLY A 123 -26.51 18.86 -0.82
C GLY A 123 -25.88 18.82 -2.21
N GLU A 124 -26.15 19.79 -3.10
CA GLU A 124 -25.52 19.84 -4.43
C GLU A 124 -24.19 20.59 -4.45
N VAL A 125 -23.99 21.52 -3.54
CA VAL A 125 -22.71 22.19 -3.29
C VAL A 125 -22.35 21.98 -1.83
N LEU A 126 -21.18 21.44 -1.60
CA LEU A 126 -20.68 21.07 -0.28
C LEU A 126 -19.42 21.83 0.07
N ILE A 127 -19.17 22.06 1.35
CA ILE A 127 -17.86 22.45 1.85
C ILE A 127 -16.96 21.24 1.63
N ASN A 128 -15.90 21.40 0.85
CA ASN A 128 -15.02 20.32 0.43
C ASN A 128 -13.70 20.29 1.18
N GLU A 129 -13.14 21.46 1.43
CA GLU A 129 -11.88 21.65 2.13
C GLU A 129 -11.82 23.03 2.79
N PHE A 130 -11.09 23.14 3.90
CA PHE A 130 -10.80 24.46 4.49
C PHE A 130 -9.51 24.45 5.31
N VAL A 131 -8.83 25.61 5.37
CA VAL A 131 -7.69 25.87 6.25
C VAL A 131 -8.11 26.92 7.25
N ALA A 132 -8.10 26.55 8.52
CA ALA A 132 -8.39 27.46 9.65
C ALA A 132 -7.12 28.02 10.29
N ALA A 133 -6.02 27.26 10.32
CA ALA A 133 -4.75 27.67 10.91
C ALA A 133 -3.72 27.95 9.81
N ASN A 134 -3.74 29.17 9.29
CA ASN A 134 -2.77 29.60 8.29
C ASN A 134 -1.37 29.86 8.90
N GLY A 135 -0.32 29.69 8.10
CA GLY A 135 1.08 29.84 8.52
C GLY A 135 1.99 30.38 7.43
N THR A 136 3.08 29.67 7.17
CA THR A 136 4.07 30.09 6.18
C THR A 136 3.81 29.51 4.79
N VAL A 137 3.13 28.38 4.70
CA VAL A 137 2.75 27.70 3.45
C VAL A 137 1.36 28.17 3.02
N GLN A 138 0.38 28.06 3.91
CA GLN A 138 -0.96 28.60 3.69
C GLN A 138 -1.01 30.01 4.31
N THR A 139 -0.85 31.03 3.47
CA THR A 139 -0.72 32.43 3.91
C THR A 139 -2.03 33.08 4.34
N SER A 140 -3.15 32.40 4.16
CA SER A 140 -4.50 32.86 4.49
C SER A 140 -5.36 31.66 4.87
N GLU A 141 -6.37 31.90 5.71
CA GLU A 141 -7.49 30.98 5.87
C GLU A 141 -8.33 30.97 4.58
N TRP A 142 -8.99 29.85 4.31
CA TRP A 142 -9.88 29.75 3.17
C TRP A 142 -10.87 28.58 3.34
N VAL A 143 -11.98 28.65 2.62
CA VAL A 143 -12.97 27.61 2.50
C VAL A 143 -13.20 27.31 1.03
N GLU A 144 -13.18 26.05 0.66
CA GLU A 144 -13.46 25.55 -0.66
C GLU A 144 -14.85 24.89 -0.71
N LEU A 145 -15.60 25.21 -1.75
CA LEU A 145 -16.88 24.59 -2.08
C LEU A 145 -16.71 23.71 -3.31
N TYR A 146 -17.37 22.56 -3.35
CA TYR A 146 -17.39 21.62 -4.47
C TYR A 146 -18.81 21.39 -5.00
N ASN A 147 -18.96 21.44 -6.30
CA ASN A 147 -20.22 21.13 -6.99
C ASN A 147 -20.30 19.64 -7.32
N THR A 148 -21.15 18.90 -6.63
CA THR A 148 -21.31 17.45 -6.80
C THR A 148 -22.11 17.06 -8.05
N THR A 149 -22.66 18.04 -8.79
CA THR A 149 -23.58 17.80 -9.91
C THR A 149 -22.88 17.83 -11.27
N THR A 150 -23.60 17.42 -12.31
CA THR A 150 -23.15 17.47 -13.70
C THR A 150 -23.54 18.78 -14.41
N GLU A 151 -24.04 19.78 -13.67
CA GLU A 151 -24.48 21.09 -14.20
C GLU A 151 -23.68 22.21 -13.53
N SER A 152 -23.47 23.32 -14.22
CA SER A 152 -22.92 24.54 -13.63
C SER A 152 -23.98 25.19 -12.71
N LEU A 153 -23.59 25.59 -11.50
CA LEU A 153 -24.44 26.13 -10.46
C LEU A 153 -24.04 27.57 -10.09
N ASP A 154 -25.06 28.44 -9.90
CA ASP A 154 -24.89 29.83 -9.44
C ASP A 154 -24.94 29.89 -7.91
N ILE A 155 -23.80 30.17 -7.26
CA ILE A 155 -23.71 30.35 -5.82
C ILE A 155 -23.61 31.81 -5.38
N SER A 156 -23.85 32.75 -6.29
CA SER A 156 -23.87 34.21 -5.99
C SER A 156 -24.73 34.54 -4.80
N SER A 157 -24.30 35.45 -3.96
CA SER A 157 -25.07 35.94 -2.78
C SER A 157 -25.37 34.90 -1.70
N MET A 158 -24.78 33.69 -1.77
CA MET A 158 -24.77 32.73 -0.68
C MET A 158 -23.63 33.09 0.32
N TYR A 159 -23.57 32.43 1.47
CA TYR A 159 -22.67 32.85 2.53
C TYR A 159 -21.81 31.71 3.05
N ILE A 160 -20.58 32.05 3.49
CA ILE A 160 -19.75 31.26 4.41
C ILE A 160 -19.87 31.90 5.81
N ASP A 161 -20.05 31.08 6.82
CA ASP A 161 -20.26 31.47 8.20
C ASP A 161 -19.42 30.59 9.13
N ASP A 162 -19.05 31.11 10.31
CA ASP A 162 -18.19 30.40 11.26
C ASP A 162 -19.00 29.68 12.37
N ILE A 163 -20.08 30.27 12.88
CA ILE A 163 -20.89 29.68 13.96
C ILE A 163 -22.32 30.23 13.97
N VAL A 164 -23.25 29.43 14.51
CA VAL A 164 -24.65 29.82 14.66
C VAL A 164 -24.79 30.91 15.69
N ASP A 165 -25.49 32.00 15.33
CA ASP A 165 -25.86 33.12 16.22
C ASP A 165 -24.68 33.74 16.98
N GLY A 166 -23.44 33.62 16.47
CA GLY A 166 -22.23 34.15 17.09
C GLY A 166 -21.10 34.38 16.10
N GLY A 167 -19.88 34.50 16.60
CA GLY A 167 -18.66 34.58 15.76
C GLY A 167 -18.51 35.82 14.93
N SER A 168 -17.96 35.64 13.73
CA SER A 168 -17.72 36.69 12.76
C SER A 168 -18.96 36.95 11.90
N THR A 169 -19.01 38.07 11.20
CA THR A 169 -20.09 38.36 10.27
C THR A 169 -20.02 37.40 9.05
N PRO A 170 -21.11 36.72 8.66
CA PRO A 170 -21.11 35.85 7.50
C PRO A 170 -20.57 36.52 6.25
N GLN A 171 -19.69 35.83 5.53
CA GLN A 171 -19.02 36.34 4.33
C GLN A 171 -19.85 36.00 3.09
N ILE A 172 -20.25 37.02 2.37
CA ILE A 172 -21.07 36.88 1.16
C ILE A 172 -20.23 36.48 -0.06
N ILE A 173 -20.68 35.46 -0.79
CA ILE A 173 -20.09 35.08 -2.08
C ILE A 173 -20.43 36.14 -3.13
N PRO A 174 -19.44 36.65 -3.88
CA PRO A 174 -19.64 37.74 -4.86
C PRO A 174 -20.73 37.45 -5.89
N ALA A 175 -21.33 38.50 -6.42
CA ALA A 175 -22.29 38.38 -7.52
C ALA A 175 -21.62 37.74 -8.77
N SER A 176 -22.41 37.01 -9.56
CA SER A 176 -21.97 36.30 -10.77
C SER A 176 -20.89 35.22 -10.52
N THR A 177 -20.92 34.59 -9.34
CA THR A 177 -20.08 33.46 -8.99
C THR A 177 -20.77 32.16 -9.34
N THR A 178 -20.16 31.35 -10.19
CA THR A 178 -20.66 30.03 -10.58
C THR A 178 -19.60 28.95 -10.30
N ILE A 179 -20.05 27.72 -10.03
CA ILE A 179 -19.19 26.55 -9.96
C ILE A 179 -19.61 25.61 -11.09
N ASP A 180 -18.67 25.29 -11.98
CA ASP A 180 -18.92 24.33 -13.06
C ASP A 180 -19.20 22.93 -12.51
N ALA A 181 -19.74 22.04 -13.34
CA ALA A 181 -19.97 20.65 -12.99
C ALA A 181 -18.67 19.98 -12.48
N GLY A 182 -18.69 19.41 -11.26
CA GLY A 182 -17.50 18.83 -10.62
C GLY A 182 -16.36 19.82 -10.36
N GLY A 183 -16.66 21.13 -10.33
CA GLY A 183 -15.67 22.19 -10.12
C GLY A 183 -15.66 22.71 -8.69
N TYR A 184 -14.72 23.64 -8.42
CA TYR A 184 -14.43 24.19 -7.10
C TYR A 184 -14.62 25.71 -7.08
N TYR A 185 -14.97 26.25 -5.91
CA TYR A 185 -14.90 27.66 -5.61
C TYR A 185 -14.18 27.87 -4.28
N VAL A 186 -13.16 28.71 -4.27
CA VAL A 186 -12.41 29.01 -3.04
C VAL A 186 -12.70 30.42 -2.57
N MET A 187 -13.08 30.55 -1.30
CA MET A 187 -13.20 31.82 -0.62
C MET A 187 -12.04 32.01 0.37
N THR A 188 -11.18 32.99 0.09
CA THR A 188 -10.11 33.38 1.02
C THR A 188 -10.68 34.19 2.18
N LEU A 189 -10.28 33.87 3.39
CA LEU A 189 -10.71 34.48 4.64
C LEU A 189 -9.51 35.09 5.38
N SER A 190 -9.77 35.87 6.43
CA SER A 190 -8.72 36.50 7.22
C SER A 190 -9.14 36.61 8.68
N SER A 191 -8.50 35.85 9.55
CA SER A 191 -8.78 35.75 11.00
C SER A 191 -10.27 35.50 11.24
N TYR A 192 -10.81 34.55 10.52
CA TYR A 192 -12.24 34.23 10.48
C TYR A 192 -12.56 32.95 11.22
N LEU A 193 -11.79 31.91 11.00
CA LEU A 193 -11.93 30.59 11.62
C LEU A 193 -11.02 30.46 12.86
N ASN A 194 -11.48 29.81 13.93
CA ASN A 194 -10.71 29.66 15.16
C ASN A 194 -9.81 28.41 15.12
N ASN A 195 -8.51 28.58 15.34
CA ASN A 195 -7.55 27.45 15.35
C ASN A 195 -7.80 26.40 16.44
N THR A 196 -8.58 26.76 17.47
CA THR A 196 -8.90 25.88 18.62
C THR A 196 -10.27 25.21 18.51
N GLY A 197 -10.87 25.26 17.33
CA GLY A 197 -12.16 24.66 17.02
C GLY A 197 -13.24 25.70 16.70
N ASP A 198 -14.06 25.37 15.70
CA ASP A 198 -15.13 26.20 15.18
C ASP A 198 -16.13 25.37 14.36
N ASP A 199 -17.15 26.06 13.79
CA ASP A 199 -17.92 25.52 12.68
C ASP A 199 -17.46 26.16 11.37
N VAL A 200 -17.64 25.46 10.25
CA VAL A 200 -17.65 26.04 8.90
C VAL A 200 -19.00 25.73 8.29
N ARG A 201 -19.71 26.78 7.86
CA ARG A 201 -21.11 26.66 7.40
C ARG A 201 -21.25 27.29 6.04
N PHE A 202 -21.92 26.60 5.12
CA PHE A 202 -22.34 27.14 3.83
C PHE A 202 -23.85 27.40 3.87
N LEU A 203 -24.23 28.67 3.70
CA LEU A 203 -25.62 29.13 3.84
C LEU A 203 -26.18 29.62 2.52
N GLY A 204 -27.51 29.49 2.40
CA GLY A 204 -28.28 30.02 1.29
C GLY A 204 -28.28 31.56 1.22
N GLU A 205 -28.89 32.11 0.17
CA GLU A 205 -29.06 33.56 -0.05
C GLU A 205 -29.81 34.28 1.07
N ASP A 206 -30.60 33.55 1.84
CA ASP A 206 -31.35 34.07 2.98
C ASP A 206 -30.48 34.23 4.24
N GLY A 207 -29.22 33.76 4.17
CA GLY A 207 -28.24 33.79 5.27
C GLY A 207 -28.60 32.88 6.45
N THR A 208 -29.60 32.00 6.29
CA THR A 208 -30.12 31.15 7.38
C THR A 208 -30.26 29.69 7.00
N THR A 209 -30.65 29.39 5.76
CA THR A 209 -30.78 28.03 5.27
C THR A 209 -29.39 27.38 5.16
N VAL A 210 -29.12 26.32 5.93
CA VAL A 210 -27.85 25.58 5.91
C VAL A 210 -27.84 24.62 4.74
N TYR A 211 -26.89 24.78 3.85
CA TYR A 211 -26.64 23.89 2.74
C TYR A 211 -25.65 22.78 3.13
N ASP A 212 -24.61 23.12 3.90
CA ASP A 212 -23.64 22.19 4.45
C ASP A 212 -22.97 22.81 5.68
N THR A 213 -22.45 21.96 6.59
CA THR A 213 -21.73 22.39 7.80
C THR A 213 -20.76 21.32 8.26
N HIS A 214 -19.65 21.77 8.83
CA HIS A 214 -18.66 20.91 9.50
C HIS A 214 -18.18 21.58 10.78
N THR A 215 -18.11 20.79 11.88
CA THR A 215 -17.56 21.21 13.16
C THR A 215 -16.20 20.53 13.37
N TYR A 216 -15.18 21.30 13.71
CA TYR A 216 -13.87 20.80 14.04
C TYR A 216 -13.44 21.26 15.44
N SER A 217 -12.54 20.53 16.08
CA SER A 217 -12.12 20.78 17.47
C SER A 217 -10.74 21.43 17.61
N SER A 218 -9.94 21.38 16.54
CA SER A 218 -8.60 21.99 16.44
C SER A 218 -8.18 22.11 15.00
N ALA A 219 -7.18 22.93 14.71
CA ALA A 219 -6.55 23.03 13.39
C ALA A 219 -5.04 23.15 13.54
N THR A 220 -4.30 22.32 12.81
CA THR A 220 -2.84 22.37 12.72
C THR A 220 -2.41 23.42 11.69
N THR A 221 -1.36 24.17 12.01
CA THR A 221 -0.85 25.21 11.10
C THR A 221 -0.46 24.64 9.75
N ASP A 222 -0.93 25.29 8.68
CA ASP A 222 -0.69 24.93 7.28
C ASP A 222 -1.34 23.59 6.83
N MET A 223 -2.23 22.98 7.65
CA MET A 223 -3.02 21.82 7.30
C MET A 223 -4.48 22.19 7.04
N SER A 224 -5.21 21.32 6.36
CA SER A 224 -6.63 21.49 6.05
C SER A 224 -7.50 20.40 6.66
N TRP A 225 -8.77 20.66 6.83
CA TRP A 225 -9.82 19.66 6.93
C TRP A 225 -10.43 19.45 5.56
N CYS A 226 -10.57 18.21 5.10
CA CYS A 226 -11.01 17.91 3.73
C CYS A 226 -12.00 16.74 3.65
N ARG A 227 -12.82 16.72 2.60
CA ARG A 227 -13.60 15.53 2.21
C ARG A 227 -12.80 14.66 1.27
N LYS A 228 -12.76 13.36 1.52
CA LYS A 228 -12.08 12.38 0.66
C LYS A 228 -12.99 11.18 0.36
N PRO A 229 -13.24 10.91 -0.94
CA PRO A 229 -13.03 11.78 -2.11
C PRO A 229 -13.88 13.06 -2.05
N ASP A 230 -13.63 14.00 -2.98
CA ASP A 230 -14.40 15.23 -3.08
C ASP A 230 -15.91 15.00 -2.95
N GLY A 231 -16.55 15.81 -2.12
CA GLY A 231 -17.99 15.74 -1.88
C GLY A 231 -18.48 14.53 -1.06
N SER A 232 -17.57 13.66 -0.57
CA SER A 232 -17.97 12.51 0.24
C SER A 232 -17.79 12.78 1.75
N SER A 233 -17.40 11.79 2.55
CA SER A 233 -17.20 11.95 3.99
C SER A 233 -15.99 12.83 4.31
N TRP A 234 -16.00 13.48 5.47
CA TRP A 234 -14.84 14.19 5.99
C TRP A 234 -13.75 13.21 6.39
N SER A 235 -12.50 13.57 6.10
CA SER A 235 -11.34 12.85 6.63
C SER A 235 -11.32 12.91 8.14
N VAL A 236 -10.87 11.85 8.79
CA VAL A 236 -10.73 11.80 10.26
C VAL A 236 -9.45 12.44 10.74
N ILE A 237 -8.53 12.72 9.83
CA ILE A 237 -7.30 13.47 10.06
C ILE A 237 -7.24 14.67 9.14
N GLU A 238 -6.45 15.67 9.52
CA GLU A 238 -6.20 16.82 8.68
C GLU A 238 -5.43 16.41 7.41
N CYS A 239 -5.69 17.11 6.32
CA CYS A 239 -5.19 16.84 4.99
C CYS A 239 -4.05 17.80 4.61
N SER A 240 -3.23 17.41 3.64
CA SER A 240 -2.41 18.37 2.92
C SER A 240 -3.31 19.23 2.03
N PRO A 241 -3.27 20.56 2.14
CA PRO A 241 -4.17 21.44 1.38
C PRO A 241 -4.03 21.31 -0.12
N THR A 242 -5.18 21.22 -0.82
CA THR A 242 -5.24 21.00 -2.28
C THR A 242 -5.90 22.15 -3.04
N LEU A 243 -6.08 23.27 -2.44
CA LEU A 243 -6.70 24.53 -2.90
C LEU A 243 -7.10 24.58 -4.39
N GLY A 244 -8.38 24.49 -4.71
CA GLY A 244 -8.90 24.55 -6.08
C GLY A 244 -8.65 23.30 -6.92
N SER A 245 -8.28 22.20 -6.27
CA SER A 245 -7.97 20.91 -6.91
C SER A 245 -8.63 19.78 -6.15
N THR A 246 -8.64 18.58 -6.74
CA THR A 246 -9.22 17.42 -6.07
C THR A 246 -8.46 17.05 -4.79
N ASN A 247 -9.19 16.75 -3.73
CA ASN A 247 -8.67 16.20 -2.48
C ASN A 247 -8.18 14.74 -2.63
N ASN A 248 -8.48 14.12 -3.74
CA ASN A 248 -7.87 12.88 -4.21
C ASN A 248 -7.02 13.21 -5.47
N PRO A 249 -5.82 13.77 -5.32
CA PRO A 249 -4.96 13.89 -6.46
C PRO A 249 -4.80 12.48 -7.05
N PRO A 250 -4.93 12.31 -8.38
CA PRO A 250 -4.57 11.05 -8.99
C PRO A 250 -3.15 10.73 -8.52
N LEU A 251 -2.95 9.48 -8.07
CA LEU A 251 -1.61 9.00 -7.73
C LEU A 251 -0.66 9.49 -8.81
N PRO A 252 0.50 10.08 -8.46
CA PRO A 252 1.39 10.64 -9.45
C PRO A 252 1.56 9.62 -10.57
N ALA A 253 1.20 9.98 -11.79
CA ALA A 253 1.56 9.22 -12.98
C ALA A 253 3.08 9.38 -13.08
N GLY A 254 3.82 8.59 -12.30
CA GLY A 254 5.24 8.81 -12.12
C GLY A 254 5.96 7.53 -11.81
N THR A 255 7.11 7.45 -12.37
CA THR A 255 8.22 6.62 -11.98
C THR A 255 8.53 6.85 -10.51
N TRP A 256 8.88 5.78 -9.81
CA TRP A 256 9.43 5.83 -8.46
C TRP A 256 10.45 6.98 -8.29
N THR A 257 10.42 7.64 -7.15
CA THR A 257 11.34 8.74 -6.85
C THR A 257 12.61 8.20 -6.20
N PRO A 258 13.81 8.38 -6.82
CA PRO A 258 15.06 7.93 -6.24
C PRO A 258 15.29 8.42 -4.81
N GLY A 259 15.60 7.49 -3.92
CA GLY A 259 15.84 7.76 -2.50
C GLY A 259 14.61 7.64 -1.60
N THR A 260 13.42 7.32 -2.16
CA THR A 260 12.21 7.05 -1.38
C THR A 260 11.92 5.56 -1.31
N LEU A 261 11.28 5.13 -0.23
CA LEU A 261 10.60 3.83 -0.16
C LEU A 261 9.17 4.03 -0.64
N GLU A 262 8.74 3.23 -1.61
CA GLU A 262 7.35 3.21 -2.08
C GLU A 262 6.76 1.81 -1.94
N ILE A 263 5.53 1.73 -1.42
CA ILE A 263 4.76 0.50 -1.31
C ILE A 263 3.46 0.70 -2.06
N HIS A 264 3.27 -0.03 -3.13
CA HIS A 264 2.06 0.01 -3.96
C HIS A 264 1.24 -1.23 -3.69
N VAL A 265 0.14 -1.09 -2.95
CA VAL A 265 -0.87 -2.15 -2.79
C VAL A 265 -1.84 -2.05 -3.95
N PHE A 266 -1.80 -3.02 -4.84
CA PHE A 266 -2.54 -2.99 -6.08
C PHE A 266 -4.02 -3.34 -5.87
N ASN A 267 -4.88 -2.65 -6.59
CA ASN A 267 -6.29 -3.00 -6.66
C ASN A 267 -6.50 -4.18 -7.63
N VAL A 268 -6.29 -5.38 -7.16
CA VAL A 268 -6.49 -6.62 -7.92
C VAL A 268 -7.85 -7.27 -7.65
N GLY A 269 -8.76 -6.58 -6.97
CA GLY A 269 -10.04 -7.13 -6.54
C GLY A 269 -9.90 -8.00 -5.29
N GLN A 270 -10.55 -9.18 -5.27
CA GLN A 270 -10.33 -10.16 -4.20
C GLN A 270 -9.01 -10.89 -4.46
N GLY A 271 -8.05 -10.71 -3.58
CA GLY A 271 -6.69 -11.19 -3.69
C GLY A 271 -5.69 -10.12 -3.28
N GLU A 272 -4.42 -10.44 -3.35
CA GLU A 272 -3.35 -9.56 -2.95
C GLU A 272 -2.30 -9.41 -4.05
N SER A 273 -1.74 -8.20 -4.17
CA SER A 273 -0.53 -7.94 -4.95
C SER A 273 0.09 -6.64 -4.47
N GLN A 274 1.37 -6.67 -4.14
CA GLN A 274 2.10 -5.51 -3.62
C GLN A 274 3.44 -5.35 -4.34
N LEU A 275 3.76 -4.13 -4.79
CA LEU A 275 5.08 -3.78 -5.30
C LEU A 275 5.77 -2.84 -4.32
N ILE A 276 6.91 -3.27 -3.79
CA ILE A 276 7.74 -2.49 -2.87
C ILE A 276 9.01 -2.08 -3.59
N ILE A 277 9.33 -0.79 -3.57
CA ILE A 277 10.51 -0.22 -4.18
C ILE A 277 11.31 0.50 -3.09
N GLY A 278 12.46 -0.04 -2.77
CA GLY A 278 13.35 0.53 -1.76
C GLY A 278 14.06 1.81 -2.23
N PRO A 279 14.72 2.56 -1.32
CA PRO A 279 15.36 3.83 -1.63
C PRO A 279 16.52 3.72 -2.62
N THR A 280 17.00 2.52 -2.91
CA THR A 280 18.01 2.25 -3.93
C THR A 280 17.42 1.93 -5.31
N GLY A 281 16.11 1.79 -5.42
CA GLY A 281 15.39 1.36 -6.61
C GLY A 281 15.26 -0.16 -6.76
N ARG A 282 15.72 -0.93 -5.78
CA ARG A 282 15.51 -2.38 -5.74
C ARG A 282 14.06 -2.71 -5.42
N THR A 283 13.57 -3.77 -6.02
CA THR A 283 12.15 -4.08 -6.12
C THR A 283 11.81 -5.44 -5.53
N LEU A 284 10.68 -5.51 -4.82
CA LEU A 284 10.05 -6.75 -4.39
C LEU A 284 8.58 -6.72 -4.79
N LEU A 285 8.15 -7.69 -5.58
CA LEU A 285 6.75 -7.95 -5.83
C LEU A 285 6.29 -9.10 -4.93
N ILE A 286 5.22 -8.86 -4.18
CA ILE A 286 4.58 -9.87 -3.33
C ILE A 286 3.24 -10.18 -3.95
N ASP A 287 3.00 -11.44 -4.25
CA ASP A 287 1.75 -12.00 -4.73
C ASP A 287 1.23 -11.41 -6.05
N ILE A 288 0.41 -12.17 -6.74
CA ILE A 288 -0.39 -11.76 -7.89
C ILE A 288 -1.62 -12.65 -7.92
N ASN A 289 -2.78 -12.06 -7.83
CA ASN A 289 -4.00 -12.82 -7.88
C ASN A 289 -4.22 -13.53 -9.24
N GLU A 290 -5.14 -14.45 -9.27
CA GLU A 290 -5.55 -15.16 -10.47
C GLU A 290 -6.67 -14.40 -11.20
N GLU A 291 -6.50 -14.16 -12.50
CA GLU A 291 -7.38 -13.29 -13.33
C GLU A 291 -8.82 -13.75 -13.41
N SER A 292 -9.10 -15.05 -13.30
CA SER A 292 -10.46 -15.57 -13.52
C SER A 292 -11.43 -15.24 -12.39
N TRP A 293 -10.92 -14.88 -11.22
CA TRP A 293 -11.72 -14.55 -10.04
C TRP A 293 -12.14 -13.08 -9.99
N ASN A 294 -11.41 -12.21 -10.68
CA ASN A 294 -11.58 -10.77 -10.56
C ASN A 294 -11.35 -10.01 -11.87
N THR A 295 -12.29 -10.08 -12.76
CA THR A 295 -12.53 -9.03 -13.75
C THR A 295 -11.32 -8.18 -14.17
N ASN A 296 -10.23 -8.77 -14.69
CA ASN A 296 -9.22 -8.12 -15.53
C ASN A 296 -7.99 -7.50 -14.85
N GLN A 297 -7.66 -7.81 -13.60
CA GLN A 297 -6.49 -7.21 -12.95
C GLN A 297 -5.49 -8.25 -12.43
N GLY A 298 -5.23 -9.29 -13.22
CA GLY A 298 -4.20 -10.28 -12.95
C GLY A 298 -2.84 -9.91 -13.53
N ALA A 299 -2.05 -10.92 -13.88
CA ALA A 299 -0.65 -10.77 -14.30
C ALA A 299 -0.43 -9.76 -15.44
N THR A 300 -1.34 -9.67 -16.41
CA THR A 300 -1.25 -8.72 -17.54
C THR A 300 -1.30 -7.28 -17.05
N TRP A 301 -2.24 -6.98 -16.17
CA TRP A 301 -2.40 -5.64 -15.60
C TRP A 301 -1.26 -5.30 -14.63
N VAL A 302 -0.88 -6.22 -13.73
CA VAL A 302 0.24 -6.03 -12.80
C VAL A 302 1.54 -5.79 -13.56
N ALA A 303 1.81 -6.53 -14.66
CA ALA A 303 2.97 -6.27 -15.52
C ALA A 303 2.97 -4.87 -16.12
N SER A 304 1.80 -4.34 -16.48
CA SER A 304 1.68 -2.97 -17.00
C SER A 304 1.97 -1.93 -15.91
N GLU A 305 1.50 -2.17 -14.68
CA GLU A 305 1.75 -1.31 -13.52
C GLU A 305 3.23 -1.33 -13.12
N ILE A 306 3.87 -2.51 -13.08
CA ILE A 306 5.31 -2.61 -12.83
C ILE A 306 6.08 -1.73 -13.82
N ARG A 307 5.81 -1.87 -15.12
CA ARG A 307 6.49 -1.04 -16.15
C ARG A 307 6.19 0.45 -16.01
N ARG A 308 4.95 0.77 -15.68
CA ARG A 308 4.54 2.17 -15.48
C ARG A 308 5.28 2.82 -14.32
N ILE A 309 5.42 2.10 -13.19
CA ILE A 309 5.98 2.62 -11.94
C ILE A 309 7.51 2.59 -11.99
N THR A 310 8.10 1.45 -12.36
CA THR A 310 9.56 1.26 -12.31
C THR A 310 10.28 1.71 -13.58
N GLY A 311 9.56 1.84 -14.70
CA GLY A 311 10.17 2.02 -16.02
C GLY A 311 10.89 0.77 -16.54
N SER A 312 10.77 -0.38 -15.89
CA SER A 312 11.49 -1.62 -16.14
C SER A 312 10.54 -2.80 -16.30
N SER A 313 10.99 -3.86 -16.97
CA SER A 313 10.38 -5.18 -16.98
C SER A 313 11.15 -6.18 -16.10
N HIS A 314 12.06 -5.68 -15.25
CA HIS A 314 12.90 -6.50 -14.39
C HIS A 314 12.64 -6.13 -12.92
N LEU A 315 12.58 -7.14 -12.06
CA LEU A 315 12.43 -7.07 -10.61
C LEU A 315 13.63 -7.77 -9.95
N ASP A 316 14.05 -7.28 -8.77
CA ASP A 316 15.07 -7.98 -7.99
C ASP A 316 14.47 -9.23 -7.33
N TYR A 317 13.27 -9.10 -6.78
CA TYR A 317 12.58 -10.17 -6.06
C TYR A 317 11.13 -10.31 -6.49
N VAL A 318 10.65 -11.55 -6.56
CA VAL A 318 9.24 -11.92 -6.60
C VAL A 318 8.99 -12.91 -5.48
N MET A 319 7.93 -12.72 -4.70
CA MET A 319 7.58 -13.58 -3.57
C MET A 319 6.14 -14.07 -3.69
N ALA A 320 5.92 -15.36 -3.44
CA ALA A 320 4.61 -15.90 -3.13
C ALA A 320 4.49 -16.03 -1.61
N SER A 321 3.55 -15.30 -1.01
CA SER A 321 3.35 -15.34 0.43
C SER A 321 2.92 -16.73 0.89
N HIS A 322 1.96 -17.33 0.19
CA HIS A 322 1.48 -18.70 0.37
C HIS A 322 0.85 -19.20 -0.93
N TRP A 323 0.26 -20.39 -0.93
CA TRP A 323 -0.11 -21.09 -2.15
C TRP A 323 -1.60 -21.06 -2.52
N HIS A 324 -2.35 -20.05 -2.08
CA HIS A 324 -3.71 -19.84 -2.57
C HIS A 324 -3.73 -19.10 -3.92
N LEU A 325 -4.82 -19.29 -4.66
CA LEU A 325 -4.99 -18.77 -6.03
C LEU A 325 -5.02 -17.24 -6.08
N ASP A 326 -5.62 -16.62 -5.09
CA ASP A 326 -5.75 -15.16 -4.96
C ASP A 326 -4.46 -14.48 -4.50
N HIS A 327 -3.38 -15.25 -4.31
CA HIS A 327 -2.03 -14.77 -3.99
C HIS A 327 -0.99 -15.16 -5.03
N MET A 328 -0.86 -16.44 -5.38
CA MET A 328 0.16 -16.84 -6.36
C MET A 328 -0.38 -17.06 -7.77
N GLY A 329 -1.70 -17.14 -7.92
CA GLY A 329 -2.34 -17.51 -9.15
C GLY A 329 -2.25 -19.00 -9.44
N TYR A 330 -2.14 -19.36 -10.69
CA TYR A 330 -2.27 -20.74 -11.15
C TYR A 330 -1.09 -21.12 -12.07
N ALA A 331 -0.28 -22.07 -11.64
CA ALA A 331 0.84 -22.57 -12.45
C ALA A 331 0.33 -23.13 -13.78
N GLY A 332 0.79 -22.54 -14.89
CA GLY A 332 0.33 -22.84 -16.25
C GLY A 332 -0.85 -21.97 -16.72
N TYR A 333 -1.39 -21.07 -15.89
CA TYR A 333 -2.62 -20.35 -16.25
C TYR A 333 -2.66 -18.88 -15.85
N GLY A 334 -2.14 -18.46 -14.70
CA GLY A 334 -2.24 -17.07 -14.24
C GLY A 334 -1.23 -16.72 -13.15
N GLY A 335 -1.39 -15.57 -12.51
CA GLY A 335 -0.59 -15.11 -11.39
C GLY A 335 0.90 -14.98 -11.70
N ILE A 336 1.74 -15.36 -10.75
CA ILE A 336 3.21 -15.25 -10.83
C ILE A 336 3.76 -16.04 -12.03
N TRP A 337 3.21 -17.23 -12.29
CA TRP A 337 3.59 -18.01 -13.46
C TRP A 337 3.40 -17.22 -14.76
N SER A 338 2.19 -16.66 -14.97
CA SER A 338 1.89 -15.88 -16.18
C SER A 338 2.73 -14.61 -16.26
N LEU A 339 2.99 -13.96 -15.13
CA LEU A 339 3.84 -12.76 -15.07
C LEU A 339 5.22 -13.03 -15.65
N LEU A 340 5.87 -14.11 -15.20
CA LEU A 340 7.25 -14.42 -15.56
C LEU A 340 7.35 -15.05 -16.96
N GLU A 341 6.42 -15.95 -17.35
CA GLU A 341 6.52 -16.65 -18.63
C GLU A 341 5.80 -15.95 -19.78
N GLN A 342 4.69 -15.26 -19.52
CA GLN A 342 3.85 -14.72 -20.59
C GLN A 342 3.92 -13.21 -20.72
N GLN A 343 4.12 -12.49 -19.61
CA GLN A 343 4.08 -11.02 -19.62
C GLN A 343 5.46 -10.40 -19.81
N GLY A 344 6.52 -11.19 -19.91
CA GLY A 344 7.89 -10.73 -20.15
C GLY A 344 8.46 -9.90 -18.99
N ILE A 345 7.99 -10.12 -17.77
CA ILE A 345 8.65 -9.66 -16.55
C ILE A 345 9.73 -10.68 -16.21
N THR A 346 10.89 -10.20 -15.79
CA THR A 346 12.00 -11.03 -15.29
C THR A 346 12.27 -10.70 -13.83
N ALA A 347 12.85 -11.65 -13.10
CA ALA A 347 13.28 -11.45 -11.72
C ALA A 347 14.64 -12.10 -11.48
N ASP A 348 15.41 -11.63 -10.50
CA ASP A 348 16.65 -12.29 -10.08
C ASP A 348 16.36 -13.46 -9.13
N VAL A 349 15.47 -13.24 -8.17
CA VAL A 349 15.15 -14.21 -7.11
C VAL A 349 13.64 -14.39 -7.01
N LEU A 350 13.21 -15.64 -6.93
CA LEU A 350 11.86 -16.03 -6.58
C LEU A 350 11.88 -16.62 -5.16
N ILE A 351 11.12 -16.03 -4.24
CA ILE A 351 11.01 -16.43 -2.84
C ILE A 351 9.67 -17.10 -2.62
N ASP A 352 9.68 -18.27 -2.01
CA ASP A 352 8.49 -18.95 -1.55
C ASP A 352 8.72 -19.68 -0.21
N ARG A 353 7.64 -20.24 0.34
CA ARG A 353 7.70 -21.07 1.54
C ARG A 353 8.21 -22.48 1.25
N ASP A 354 8.69 -23.20 2.27
CA ASP A 354 9.15 -24.59 2.14
C ASP A 354 7.98 -25.57 2.18
N GLY A 355 7.28 -25.71 1.10
CA GLY A 355 6.23 -26.73 0.97
C GLY A 355 6.68 -28.02 0.30
N GLY A 356 7.87 -28.07 -0.25
CA GLY A 356 8.39 -29.31 -0.88
C GLY A 356 9.58 -29.12 -1.80
N THR A 357 10.19 -30.25 -2.12
CA THR A 357 11.38 -30.33 -3.00
C THR A 357 11.17 -31.35 -4.10
N TRP A 358 11.53 -30.99 -5.33
CA TRP A 358 11.59 -31.93 -6.43
C TRP A 358 12.85 -32.81 -6.33
N VAL A 359 12.63 -34.13 -6.48
CA VAL A 359 13.68 -35.13 -6.56
C VAL A 359 13.46 -35.94 -7.83
N ASP A 360 14.22 -35.64 -8.88
CA ASP A 360 14.18 -36.39 -10.16
C ASP A 360 14.64 -37.83 -9.93
N SER A 361 13.72 -38.70 -9.54
CA SER A 361 13.98 -40.08 -9.12
C SER A 361 14.21 -41.02 -10.30
N ASN A 362 13.69 -40.68 -11.46
CA ASN A 362 13.77 -41.48 -12.70
C ASN A 362 14.84 -40.93 -13.67
N SER A 363 15.42 -39.74 -13.39
CA SER A 363 16.45 -39.07 -14.18
C SER A 363 16.00 -38.71 -15.59
N ASP A 364 14.73 -38.38 -15.80
CA ASP A 364 14.19 -37.94 -17.08
C ASP A 364 14.14 -36.41 -17.22
N GLY A 365 14.42 -35.66 -16.15
CA GLY A 365 14.42 -34.20 -16.13
C GLY A 365 13.02 -33.59 -16.20
N ILE A 366 11.97 -34.36 -15.95
CA ILE A 366 10.58 -33.92 -15.97
C ILE A 366 9.99 -34.15 -14.58
N CYS A 367 9.54 -33.13 -13.93
CA CYS A 367 8.93 -33.24 -12.60
C CYS A 367 7.52 -33.83 -12.68
N ASP A 368 7.32 -34.95 -12.00
CA ASP A 368 6.01 -35.52 -11.70
C ASP A 368 5.61 -35.18 -10.27
N PRO A 369 4.62 -34.29 -10.07
CA PRO A 369 4.24 -33.84 -8.74
C PRO A 369 3.68 -34.95 -7.84
N ASP A 370 3.20 -36.07 -8.43
CA ASP A 370 2.68 -37.20 -7.69
C ASP A 370 3.75 -38.22 -7.25
N LEU A 371 4.88 -38.25 -7.94
CA LEU A 371 5.90 -39.27 -7.77
C LEU A 371 7.24 -38.71 -7.30
N GLU A 372 7.53 -37.45 -7.60
CA GLU A 372 8.87 -36.85 -7.48
C GLU A 372 8.94 -35.61 -6.58
N VAL A 373 7.82 -35.18 -6.00
CA VAL A 373 7.83 -34.11 -5.00
C VAL A 373 7.82 -34.73 -3.61
N VAL A 374 8.84 -34.41 -2.83
CA VAL A 374 8.88 -34.66 -1.38
C VAL A 374 8.27 -33.45 -0.70
N TRP A 375 7.09 -33.61 -0.14
CA TRP A 375 6.35 -32.56 0.52
C TRP A 375 6.94 -32.28 1.91
N HIS A 376 7.15 -31.01 2.23
CA HIS A 376 7.54 -30.49 3.53
C HIS A 376 6.41 -29.61 4.05
N ASN A 377 6.35 -29.34 5.35
CA ASN A 377 5.48 -28.35 6.00
C ASN A 377 4.17 -28.10 5.22
N ALA A 378 3.56 -29.15 4.74
CA ALA A 378 2.42 -29.03 3.85
C ALA A 378 1.16 -29.43 4.62
N GLY A 379 0.21 -28.49 4.68
CA GLY A 379 -1.16 -28.77 5.04
C GLY A 379 -1.83 -29.68 3.98
N THR A 380 -3.00 -29.31 3.51
CA THR A 380 -3.66 -30.03 2.43
C THR A 380 -3.18 -29.52 1.07
N VAL A 381 -2.16 -30.17 0.50
CA VAL A 381 -1.67 -29.83 -0.85
C VAL A 381 -2.61 -30.35 -1.91
N SER A 382 -3.22 -29.48 -2.69
CA SER A 382 -4.13 -29.84 -3.77
C SER A 382 -3.97 -28.93 -4.99
N GLY A 383 -4.40 -29.40 -6.16
CA GLY A 383 -4.52 -28.58 -7.37
C GLY A 383 -3.24 -27.85 -7.76
N THR A 384 -3.28 -26.54 -7.69
CA THR A 384 -2.24 -25.62 -8.14
C THR A 384 -0.95 -25.76 -7.36
N ALA A 385 -1.03 -25.90 -6.04
CA ALA A 385 0.12 -26.02 -5.16
C ALA A 385 1.01 -27.22 -5.52
N ARG A 386 0.44 -28.31 -6.04
CA ARG A 386 1.21 -29.47 -6.50
C ARG A 386 2.10 -29.14 -7.68
N ASN A 387 1.56 -28.39 -8.63
CA ASN A 387 2.30 -28.02 -9.84
C ASN A 387 3.33 -26.91 -9.54
N TRP A 388 3.10 -26.12 -8.49
CA TRP A 388 3.99 -25.03 -8.11
C TRP A 388 5.40 -25.50 -7.78
N VAL A 389 5.56 -26.53 -6.93
CA VAL A 389 6.87 -27.07 -6.56
C VAL A 389 7.64 -27.55 -7.79
N CYS A 390 6.98 -28.24 -8.73
CA CYS A 390 7.60 -28.62 -9.99
C CYS A 390 8.05 -27.40 -10.78
N TRP A 391 7.18 -26.42 -10.94
CA TRP A 391 7.46 -25.23 -11.73
C TRP A 391 8.62 -24.40 -11.14
N VAL A 392 8.60 -24.11 -9.82
CA VAL A 392 9.66 -23.29 -9.23
C VAL A 392 10.99 -24.02 -9.03
N SER A 393 10.99 -25.34 -9.12
CA SER A 393 12.20 -26.16 -8.97
C SER A 393 12.93 -26.40 -10.30
N ASP A 394 12.25 -26.18 -11.44
CA ASP A 394 12.85 -26.35 -12.77
C ASP A 394 13.51 -25.03 -13.22
N PRO A 395 14.86 -24.97 -13.25
CA PRO A 395 15.56 -23.75 -13.64
C PRO A 395 15.34 -23.36 -15.11
N THR A 396 14.77 -24.23 -15.92
CA THR A 396 14.46 -23.93 -17.32
C THR A 396 13.11 -23.24 -17.48
N THR A 397 12.17 -23.51 -16.58
CA THR A 397 10.82 -22.91 -16.60
C THR A 397 10.80 -21.53 -15.97
N ILE A 398 11.55 -21.29 -14.91
CA ILE A 398 11.63 -19.98 -14.25
C ILE A 398 12.62 -19.00 -14.90
N GLY A 399 13.05 -19.29 -16.16
CA GLY A 399 13.85 -18.35 -16.94
C GLY A 399 15.23 -18.01 -16.37
N GLY A 400 15.78 -18.88 -15.51
CA GLY A 400 17.08 -18.72 -14.88
C GLY A 400 17.04 -17.94 -13.55
N GLN A 401 15.87 -17.60 -13.01
CA GLN A 401 15.75 -17.08 -11.66
C GLN A 401 16.26 -18.09 -10.62
N ILE A 402 16.68 -17.56 -9.48
CA ILE A 402 17.12 -18.38 -8.35
C ILE A 402 15.94 -18.51 -7.38
N ARG A 403 15.42 -19.74 -7.20
CA ARG A 403 14.48 -20.02 -6.11
C ARG A 403 15.20 -19.95 -4.77
N GLN A 404 14.63 -19.25 -3.83
CA GLN A 404 15.04 -19.23 -2.43
C GLN A 404 13.83 -19.49 -1.53
N LEU A 405 13.99 -20.36 -0.55
CA LEU A 405 13.03 -20.53 0.52
C LEU A 405 13.15 -19.37 1.50
N ALA A 406 12.02 -18.84 1.96
CA ALA A 406 12.00 -17.79 2.97
C ALA A 406 12.68 -18.27 4.26
N GLN A 407 13.57 -17.44 4.80
CA GLN A 407 14.35 -17.78 5.98
C GLN A 407 13.90 -16.96 7.17
N ILE A 408 13.26 -17.60 8.14
CA ILE A 408 12.81 -16.95 9.37
C ILE A 408 13.98 -16.21 10.05
N ASN A 409 13.69 -15.01 10.57
CA ASN A 409 14.65 -14.08 11.19
C ASN A 409 15.73 -13.51 10.25
N SER A 410 15.74 -13.86 8.97
CA SER A 410 16.66 -13.24 8.03
C SER A 410 16.37 -11.76 7.85
N THR A 411 17.38 -10.93 7.91
CA THR A 411 17.36 -9.48 7.61
C THR A 411 18.22 -9.15 6.39
N THR A 412 18.77 -10.15 5.71
CA THR A 412 19.70 -9.98 4.60
C THR A 412 19.28 -10.73 3.34
N GLN A 413 18.25 -11.58 3.43
CA GLN A 413 17.75 -12.34 2.28
C GLN A 413 17.10 -11.42 1.25
N ILE A 414 16.34 -10.43 1.70
CA ILE A 414 15.69 -9.43 0.87
C ILE A 414 16.37 -8.08 1.14
N ASP A 415 17.18 -7.62 0.20
CA ASP A 415 17.86 -6.32 0.30
C ASP A 415 17.20 -5.31 -0.64
N LEU A 416 16.40 -4.41 -0.11
CA LEU A 416 15.78 -3.30 -0.84
C LEU A 416 16.51 -1.96 -0.59
N GLY A 417 17.59 -1.97 0.18
CA GLY A 417 18.35 -0.77 0.53
C GLY A 417 18.99 -0.86 1.91
N LEU A 418 19.49 -2.03 2.27
CA LEU A 418 20.15 -2.27 3.57
C LEU A 418 21.29 -1.27 3.82
N ALA A 419 22.07 -0.93 2.78
CA ALA A 419 23.11 0.10 2.88
C ALA A 419 22.57 1.51 3.20
N ASN A 420 21.29 1.74 3.02
CA ASN A 420 20.57 3.00 3.33
C ASN A 420 19.75 2.87 4.62
N GLY A 421 19.91 1.79 5.38
CA GLY A 421 19.23 1.55 6.64
C GLY A 421 17.83 0.93 6.52
N LEU A 422 17.37 0.57 5.31
CA LEU A 422 16.12 -0.18 5.15
C LEU A 422 16.40 -1.67 5.39
N THR A 423 15.76 -2.25 6.39
CA THR A 423 15.78 -3.68 6.65
C THR A 423 14.47 -4.34 6.28
N VAL A 424 14.53 -5.55 5.74
CA VAL A 424 13.37 -6.42 5.50
C VAL A 424 13.62 -7.71 6.26
N LYS A 425 12.77 -7.99 7.25
CA LYS A 425 12.89 -9.17 8.10
C LYS A 425 11.74 -10.15 7.83
N VAL A 426 12.07 -11.43 7.64
CA VAL A 426 11.07 -12.51 7.66
C VAL A 426 10.74 -12.83 9.11
N VAL A 427 9.53 -12.52 9.55
CA VAL A 427 9.13 -12.71 10.97
C VAL A 427 8.30 -13.96 11.19
N GLN A 428 7.70 -14.54 10.12
CA GLN A 428 6.96 -15.79 10.18
C GLN A 428 6.99 -16.48 8.81
N VAL A 429 7.02 -17.79 8.78
CA VAL A 429 6.88 -18.66 7.59
C VAL A 429 6.61 -20.12 8.01
N ASP A 430 5.94 -20.90 7.18
CA ASP A 430 5.75 -22.34 7.29
C ASP A 430 5.03 -22.81 8.57
N ALA A 431 4.09 -22.02 9.09
CA ALA A 431 3.42 -22.26 10.36
C ALA A 431 4.43 -22.55 11.50
N GLN A 432 5.65 -22.07 11.33
CA GLN A 432 6.69 -22.17 12.34
C GLN A 432 6.64 -20.89 13.16
N GLY A 433 6.09 -21.01 14.32
CA GLY A 433 6.15 -19.97 15.31
C GLY A 433 7.57 -19.57 15.61
N VAL A 434 7.65 -18.47 16.27
CA VAL A 434 8.86 -17.75 16.51
C VAL A 434 9.64 -18.39 17.64
N MET A 435 10.89 -18.71 17.36
CA MET A 435 11.84 -19.13 18.39
C MET A 435 12.42 -17.93 19.14
N GLN A 436 12.73 -18.10 20.41
CA GLN A 436 13.56 -17.17 21.15
C GLN A 436 14.96 -17.05 20.50
N ALA A 437 15.71 -16.07 20.91
CA ALA A 437 17.06 -15.81 20.37
C ALA A 437 18.03 -17.00 20.47
N ASP A 438 17.74 -18.00 21.34
CA ASP A 438 18.52 -19.23 21.44
C ASP A 438 18.27 -20.21 20.28
N GLY A 439 17.27 -19.96 19.43
CA GLY A 439 16.89 -20.80 18.29
C GLY A 439 16.34 -22.17 18.65
N VAL A 440 16.02 -22.41 19.92
CA VAL A 440 15.58 -23.72 20.46
C VAL A 440 14.34 -23.59 21.34
N THR A 441 14.24 -22.50 22.11
CA THR A 441 13.12 -22.29 23.05
C THR A 441 11.99 -21.54 22.34
N PRO A 442 10.78 -22.11 22.28
CA PRO A 442 9.63 -21.43 21.75
C PRO A 442 9.29 -20.15 22.54
N VAL A 443 8.94 -19.10 21.85
CA VAL A 443 8.25 -17.97 22.46
C VAL A 443 6.85 -18.44 22.89
N ALA A 444 6.26 -17.85 23.91
CA ALA A 444 4.87 -18.17 24.28
C ALA A 444 3.95 -17.92 23.08
N GLY A 445 3.28 -18.95 22.61
CA GLY A 445 2.51 -18.95 21.36
C GLY A 445 3.24 -19.57 20.16
N ASP A 446 4.49 -20.01 20.32
CA ASP A 446 5.23 -20.73 19.28
C ASP A 446 4.56 -22.07 18.93
N HIS A 447 4.39 -22.30 17.66
CA HIS A 447 3.67 -23.44 17.09
C HIS A 447 4.59 -24.60 16.68
N THR A 448 5.88 -24.53 16.92
CA THR A 448 6.84 -25.60 16.54
C THR A 448 6.54 -26.95 17.16
N LEU A 449 5.77 -26.99 18.24
CA LEU A 449 5.32 -28.22 18.90
C LEU A 449 3.84 -28.53 18.64
N ASP A 450 3.14 -27.67 17.93
CA ASP A 450 1.73 -27.88 17.60
C ASP A 450 1.59 -28.85 16.43
N VAL A 451 0.39 -29.39 16.28
CA VAL A 451 0.04 -30.14 15.08
C VAL A 451 -0.01 -29.13 13.93
N LEU A 452 0.72 -29.41 12.85
CA LEU A 452 0.69 -28.58 11.67
C LEU A 452 -0.75 -28.32 11.23
N PRO A 453 -1.14 -27.05 11.05
CA PRO A 453 -2.49 -26.70 10.64
C PRO A 453 -2.80 -27.22 9.25
N THR A 454 -4.07 -27.44 8.95
CA THR A 454 -4.50 -27.82 7.61
C THR A 454 -4.83 -26.64 6.72
N SER A 455 -4.91 -25.44 7.31
CA SER A 455 -5.02 -24.19 6.56
C SER A 455 -3.71 -23.83 5.87
N GLU A 456 -3.76 -23.53 4.61
CA GLU A 456 -2.59 -23.04 3.85
C GLU A 456 -2.19 -21.62 4.29
N ASN A 457 -3.13 -20.85 4.82
CA ASN A 457 -2.93 -19.47 5.27
C ASN A 457 -1.86 -19.36 6.36
N ASP A 458 -1.86 -20.31 7.30
CA ASP A 458 -0.90 -20.35 8.42
C ASP A 458 0.56 -20.54 7.96
N TYR A 459 0.75 -20.98 6.71
CA TYR A 459 2.09 -21.11 6.12
C TYR A 459 2.58 -19.82 5.45
N SER A 460 1.82 -18.73 5.51
CA SER A 460 2.15 -17.44 4.91
C SER A 460 3.49 -16.90 5.38
N ILE A 461 4.18 -16.20 4.48
CA ILE A 461 5.40 -15.45 4.80
C ILE A 461 5.00 -14.06 5.27
N THR A 462 5.35 -13.72 6.51
CA THR A 462 5.18 -12.37 7.04
C THR A 462 6.49 -11.61 7.01
N LEU A 463 6.47 -10.42 6.44
CA LEU A 463 7.59 -9.49 6.37
C LEU A 463 7.37 -8.28 7.27
N TRP A 464 8.44 -7.86 7.93
CA TRP A 464 8.54 -6.58 8.63
C TRP A 464 9.64 -5.75 7.98
N LEU A 465 9.25 -4.61 7.43
CA LEU A 465 10.14 -3.59 6.86
C LEU A 465 10.34 -2.50 7.90
N ASN A 466 11.59 -2.11 8.15
CA ASN A 466 11.91 -0.98 9.00
C ASN A 466 12.90 -0.04 8.29
N TRP A 467 12.55 1.26 8.24
CA TRP A 467 13.43 2.30 7.72
C TRP A 467 13.34 3.57 8.57
N GLY A 468 14.39 3.83 9.34
CA GLY A 468 14.39 4.92 10.31
C GLY A 468 13.37 4.67 11.41
N LYS A 469 12.31 5.49 11.46
CA LYS A 469 11.18 5.32 12.38
C LYS A 469 9.97 4.66 11.72
N PHE A 470 9.96 4.55 10.42
CA PHE A 470 8.85 3.99 9.66
C PHE A 470 8.92 2.47 9.62
N ASP A 471 7.83 1.83 9.96
CA ASP A 471 7.64 0.38 9.93
C ASP A 471 6.43 0.00 9.06
N PHE A 472 6.58 -1.09 8.29
CA PHE A 472 5.51 -1.69 7.53
C PHE A 472 5.49 -3.20 7.72
N VAL A 473 4.31 -3.78 7.96
CA VAL A 473 4.13 -5.23 8.11
C VAL A 473 3.12 -5.73 7.09
N THR A 474 3.47 -6.84 6.43
CA THR A 474 2.59 -7.55 5.49
C THR A 474 2.76 -9.05 5.67
N GLY A 475 1.67 -9.80 5.73
CA GLY A 475 1.67 -11.21 6.11
C GLY A 475 0.80 -12.11 5.24
N GLY A 476 0.40 -11.70 4.03
CA GLY A 476 -0.52 -12.49 3.21
C GLY A 476 -1.80 -12.82 3.98
N ASP A 477 -2.15 -14.09 4.05
CA ASP A 477 -3.36 -14.55 4.74
C ASP A 477 -3.10 -15.16 6.12
N THR A 478 -2.03 -14.75 6.79
CA THR A 478 -1.72 -15.18 8.16
C THR A 478 -2.98 -15.12 9.05
N ASP A 479 -3.33 -16.24 9.67
CA ASP A 479 -4.49 -16.34 10.56
C ASP A 479 -4.12 -15.98 12.02
N GLY A 480 -5.11 -15.53 12.78
CA GLY A 480 -4.95 -14.98 14.13
C GLY A 480 -5.85 -15.62 15.17
N GLU A 481 -6.28 -16.88 15.00
CA GLU A 481 -7.02 -17.61 16.01
C GLU A 481 -6.90 -19.13 15.85
N TYR A 482 -6.97 -19.85 16.97
CA TYR A 482 -7.13 -21.31 16.95
C TYR A 482 -8.59 -21.66 16.68
N ALA A 483 -8.87 -22.08 15.47
CA ALA A 483 -10.22 -22.42 15.04
C ALA A 483 -10.23 -23.60 14.06
N THR A 484 -11.42 -24.10 13.76
CA THR A 484 -11.63 -25.06 12.69
C THR A 484 -12.77 -24.59 11.82
N SER A 485 -12.51 -24.40 10.53
CA SER A 485 -13.53 -23.99 9.57
C SER A 485 -14.66 -25.01 9.44
N SER A 486 -15.79 -24.58 8.88
CA SER A 486 -16.91 -25.47 8.54
C SER A 486 -16.52 -26.54 7.50
N PHE A 487 -15.43 -26.37 6.79
CA PHE A 487 -14.86 -27.31 5.83
C PHE A 487 -13.82 -28.26 6.45
N GLY A 488 -13.51 -28.11 7.74
CA GLY A 488 -12.59 -28.96 8.49
C GLY A 488 -11.12 -28.55 8.41
N TYR A 489 -10.80 -27.36 7.93
CA TYR A 489 -9.45 -26.78 8.02
C TYR A 489 -9.21 -26.22 9.42
N SER A 490 -8.08 -26.56 10.02
CA SER A 490 -7.64 -25.97 11.29
C SER A 490 -6.74 -24.75 10.99
N TYR A 491 -6.91 -23.74 11.82
CA TYR A 491 -6.13 -22.49 11.86
C TYR A 491 -5.38 -22.42 13.19
N ASN A 492 -4.20 -21.83 13.16
CA ASN A 492 -3.43 -21.44 14.34
C ASN A 492 -3.45 -19.92 14.54
N ASP A 493 -3.08 -19.44 15.72
CA ASP A 493 -2.91 -18.00 16.01
C ASP A 493 -1.45 -17.58 15.75
N GLU A 494 -1.10 -17.45 14.48
CA GLU A 494 0.23 -17.00 14.06
C GLU A 494 0.44 -15.50 14.27
N GLU A 495 -0.64 -14.69 14.19
CA GLU A 495 -0.57 -13.24 14.34
C GLU A 495 -0.11 -12.79 15.73
N THR A 496 -0.51 -13.47 16.77
CA THR A 496 -0.05 -13.17 18.14
C THR A 496 1.46 -13.34 18.26
N ASP A 497 2.03 -14.36 17.62
CA ASP A 497 3.47 -14.56 17.60
C ASP A 497 4.19 -13.49 16.79
N VAL A 498 3.69 -13.15 15.60
CA VAL A 498 4.22 -12.06 14.79
C VAL A 498 4.23 -10.76 15.59
N ALA A 499 3.11 -10.43 16.25
CA ALA A 499 3.00 -9.23 17.07
C ALA A 499 4.01 -9.21 18.21
N ASN A 500 4.14 -10.32 18.95
CA ASN A 500 5.10 -10.46 20.04
C ASN A 500 6.55 -10.38 19.54
N ARG A 501 6.82 -10.87 18.33
CA ARG A 501 8.14 -10.87 17.71
C ARG A 501 8.58 -9.49 17.26
N ILE A 502 7.65 -8.70 16.73
CA ILE A 502 7.89 -7.29 16.37
C ILE A 502 7.97 -6.47 17.67
N GLY A 503 7.01 -6.65 18.59
CA GLY A 503 7.04 -6.16 19.96
C GLY A 503 7.02 -4.65 20.10
N GLN A 504 6.64 -3.92 19.04
CA GLN A 504 6.61 -2.46 19.00
C GLN A 504 5.47 -1.97 18.11
N GLU A 505 5.17 -0.68 18.21
CA GLU A 505 4.29 0.03 17.30
C GLU A 505 4.85 0.01 15.87
N VAL A 506 3.95 -0.05 14.89
CA VAL A 506 4.29 0.04 13.46
C VAL A 506 3.35 1.05 12.80
N GLU A 507 3.85 1.80 11.84
CA GLU A 507 3.07 2.85 11.18
C GLU A 507 1.99 2.28 10.27
N VAL A 508 2.32 1.26 9.49
CA VAL A 508 1.41 0.74 8.47
C VAL A 508 1.38 -0.79 8.49
N ILE A 509 0.17 -1.37 8.45
CA ILE A 509 -0.02 -2.79 8.21
C ILE A 509 -0.80 -3.01 6.90
N ALA A 510 -0.42 -4.03 6.12
CA ALA A 510 -1.34 -4.70 5.22
C ALA A 510 -2.20 -5.65 6.07
N VAL A 511 -3.51 -5.55 5.95
CA VAL A 511 -4.44 -6.35 6.74
C VAL A 511 -4.42 -7.79 6.23
N ASN A 512 -4.08 -8.72 7.10
CA ASN A 512 -3.97 -10.12 6.75
C ASN A 512 -5.32 -10.70 6.28
N HIS A 513 -5.28 -11.67 5.37
CA HIS A 513 -6.41 -12.45 4.90
C HIS A 513 -7.62 -11.59 4.50
N HIS A 514 -7.35 -10.48 3.81
CA HIS A 514 -8.34 -9.51 3.31
C HIS A 514 -9.30 -8.97 4.38
N GLY A 515 -8.94 -9.08 5.65
CA GLY A 515 -9.79 -8.75 6.79
C GLY A 515 -10.80 -9.86 7.13
N SER A 516 -10.43 -11.12 6.98
CA SER A 516 -11.20 -12.28 7.47
C SER A 516 -11.47 -12.18 8.98
N ALA A 517 -12.58 -12.72 9.44
CA ALA A 517 -12.90 -12.78 10.87
C ALA A 517 -11.82 -13.50 11.69
N HIS A 518 -11.07 -14.41 11.07
CA HIS A 518 -10.01 -15.22 11.67
C HIS A 518 -8.65 -14.49 11.72
N SER A 519 -8.54 -13.30 11.16
CA SER A 519 -7.29 -12.55 11.06
C SER A 519 -7.36 -11.18 11.75
N THR A 520 -6.23 -10.48 11.74
CA THR A 520 -6.05 -9.15 12.32
C THR A 520 -6.59 -9.09 13.75
N ASN A 521 -6.11 -10.02 14.58
CA ASN A 521 -6.63 -10.28 15.92
C ASN A 521 -6.39 -9.13 16.90
N ALA A 522 -7.00 -9.19 18.08
CA ALA A 522 -6.92 -8.10 19.05
C ALA A 522 -5.50 -7.89 19.61
N THR A 523 -4.73 -8.98 19.78
CA THR A 523 -3.33 -8.90 20.26
C THR A 523 -2.44 -8.27 19.19
N TYR A 524 -2.61 -8.68 17.93
CA TYR A 524 -1.89 -8.12 16.79
C TYR A 524 -2.11 -6.62 16.67
N VAL A 525 -3.39 -6.18 16.63
CA VAL A 525 -3.72 -4.75 16.53
C VAL A 525 -3.25 -3.96 17.74
N SER A 526 -3.44 -4.47 18.96
CA SER A 526 -3.06 -3.70 20.16
C SER A 526 -1.56 -3.65 20.42
N THR A 527 -0.80 -4.64 19.95
CA THR A 527 0.66 -4.69 20.11
C THR A 527 1.35 -3.84 19.04
N LEU A 528 0.92 -4.00 17.78
CA LEU A 528 1.48 -3.23 16.67
C LEU A 528 0.93 -1.80 16.60
N ASN A 529 -0.23 -1.54 17.19
CA ASN A 529 -0.87 -0.24 17.30
C ASN A 529 -0.74 0.62 16.03
N PRO A 530 -1.13 0.10 14.84
CA PRO A 530 -0.82 0.77 13.59
C PRO A 530 -1.59 2.09 13.42
N ASP A 531 -0.91 3.11 12.90
CA ASP A 531 -1.54 4.34 12.45
C ASP A 531 -2.48 4.07 11.28
N VAL A 532 -2.04 3.20 10.35
CA VAL A 532 -2.75 2.91 9.11
C VAL A 532 -2.84 1.41 8.85
N ALA A 533 -4.01 0.97 8.43
CA ALA A 533 -4.28 -0.37 7.91
C ALA A 533 -4.74 -0.30 6.44
N ILE A 534 -4.07 -1.03 5.57
CA ILE A 534 -4.45 -1.14 4.15
C ILE A 534 -5.15 -2.47 3.95
N ILE A 535 -6.37 -2.43 3.43
CA ILE A 535 -7.20 -3.61 3.20
C ILE A 535 -7.33 -3.87 1.71
N SER A 536 -6.81 -5.00 1.25
CA SER A 536 -7.00 -5.49 -0.11
C SER A 536 -8.22 -6.39 -0.15
N ALA A 537 -9.31 -5.94 -0.76
CA ALA A 537 -10.56 -6.68 -0.86
C ALA A 537 -11.29 -6.35 -2.16
N GLY A 538 -12.08 -7.28 -2.67
CA GLY A 538 -12.84 -7.12 -3.90
C GLY A 538 -14.34 -6.91 -3.66
N SER A 539 -14.95 -6.01 -4.41
CA SER A 539 -16.39 -5.71 -4.32
C SER A 539 -17.32 -6.88 -4.69
N THR A 540 -16.77 -7.90 -5.32
CA THR A 540 -17.51 -9.09 -5.78
C THR A 540 -17.15 -10.34 -4.99
N ASN A 541 -16.39 -10.21 -3.89
CA ASN A 541 -16.01 -11.37 -3.10
C ASN A 541 -17.22 -12.08 -2.48
N THR A 542 -17.18 -13.40 -2.46
CA THR A 542 -18.24 -14.23 -1.88
C THR A 542 -17.98 -14.64 -0.43
N TYR A 543 -16.84 -14.25 0.11
CA TYR A 543 -16.39 -14.59 1.47
C TYR A 543 -16.92 -13.61 2.51
N GLY A 544 -17.31 -12.40 2.11
CA GLY A 544 -17.82 -11.35 2.99
C GLY A 544 -16.72 -10.50 3.62
N HIS A 545 -15.51 -10.51 3.03
CA HIS A 545 -14.38 -9.68 3.49
C HIS A 545 -14.52 -8.21 3.07
N PRO A 546 -13.96 -7.28 3.83
CA PRO A 546 -13.50 -7.47 5.21
C PRO A 546 -14.65 -7.78 6.17
N ASP A 547 -14.41 -8.58 7.21
CA ASP A 547 -15.42 -8.88 8.22
C ASP A 547 -15.61 -7.69 9.16
N GLN A 548 -16.85 -7.55 9.68
CA GLN A 548 -17.19 -6.43 10.56
C GLN A 548 -16.32 -6.41 11.84
N VAL A 549 -15.97 -7.57 12.38
CA VAL A 549 -15.14 -7.63 13.59
C VAL A 549 -13.74 -7.06 13.40
N VAL A 550 -13.17 -7.17 12.19
CA VAL A 550 -11.88 -6.57 11.86
C VAL A 550 -12.02 -5.06 11.70
N LEU A 551 -13.04 -4.61 10.97
CA LEU A 551 -13.32 -3.17 10.82
C LEU A 551 -13.58 -2.49 12.18
N ASP A 552 -14.37 -3.15 13.06
CA ASP A 552 -14.65 -2.65 14.40
C ASP A 552 -13.37 -2.57 15.25
N ARG A 553 -12.50 -3.57 15.15
CA ARG A 553 -11.25 -3.64 15.90
C ARG A 553 -10.29 -2.53 15.50
N LEU A 554 -10.08 -2.33 14.20
CA LEU A 554 -9.24 -1.26 13.67
C LEU A 554 -9.81 0.12 13.99
N TYR A 555 -11.13 0.31 13.85
CA TYR A 555 -11.80 1.55 14.23
C TYR A 555 -11.65 1.88 15.71
N ASN A 556 -11.88 0.91 16.58
CA ASN A 556 -11.76 1.10 18.03
C ASN A 556 -10.31 1.32 18.49
N ASN A 557 -9.32 0.86 17.72
CA ASN A 557 -7.91 1.14 17.95
C ASN A 557 -7.52 2.57 17.52
N GLY A 558 -8.35 3.25 16.75
CA GLY A 558 -8.02 4.55 16.15
C GLY A 558 -7.21 4.45 14.86
N THR A 559 -7.02 3.24 14.33
CA THR A 559 -6.27 2.99 13.09
C THR A 559 -7.03 3.52 11.88
N MET A 560 -6.39 4.33 11.04
CA MET A 560 -6.93 4.78 9.76
C MET A 560 -6.97 3.62 8.76
N ARG A 561 -8.06 3.49 8.01
CA ARG A 561 -8.26 2.37 7.09
C ARG A 561 -8.37 2.85 5.65
N TYR A 562 -7.52 2.29 4.77
CA TYR A 562 -7.58 2.49 3.31
C TYR A 562 -7.92 1.18 2.64
N LEU A 563 -8.92 1.18 1.77
CA LEU A 563 -9.33 -0.01 1.04
C LEU A 563 -9.08 0.16 -0.45
N THR A 564 -8.52 -0.88 -1.09
CA THR A 564 -8.34 -0.89 -2.55
C THR A 564 -9.69 -0.85 -3.27
N GLN A 565 -10.71 -1.53 -2.73
CA GLN A 565 -12.12 -1.44 -3.14
C GLN A 565 -13.01 -1.60 -1.91
N ILE A 566 -14.28 -1.23 -2.07
CA ILE A 566 -15.30 -1.66 -1.11
C ILE A 566 -15.42 -3.19 -1.21
N GLY A 567 -15.29 -3.87 -0.08
CA GLY A 567 -15.51 -5.32 -0.01
C GLY A 567 -17.00 -5.67 0.08
N ASP A 568 -17.41 -6.40 1.13
CA ASP A 568 -18.84 -6.68 1.39
C ASP A 568 -19.63 -5.37 1.63
N PRO A 569 -20.53 -4.98 0.73
CA PRO A 569 -21.27 -3.71 0.85
C PRO A 569 -22.24 -3.66 2.02
N THR A 570 -22.43 -4.76 2.75
CA THR A 570 -23.30 -4.80 3.93
C THR A 570 -22.61 -4.38 5.22
N ARG A 571 -21.28 -4.18 5.18
CA ARG A 571 -20.47 -3.79 6.33
C ARG A 571 -20.52 -2.30 6.63
N ASN A 572 -20.31 -1.95 7.88
CA ASN A 572 -20.07 -0.57 8.29
C ASN A 572 -18.58 -0.25 8.17
N TYR A 573 -18.22 0.55 7.21
CA TYR A 573 -16.83 0.97 6.95
C TYR A 573 -16.38 2.16 7.80
N TYR A 574 -17.31 2.73 8.61
CA TYR A 574 -17.04 3.93 9.40
C TYR A 574 -16.52 5.07 8.51
N ASP A 575 -15.37 5.61 8.87
CA ASP A 575 -14.61 6.68 8.22
C ASP A 575 -13.47 6.15 7.31
N SER A 576 -13.53 4.89 6.90
CA SER A 576 -12.53 4.30 6.01
C SER A 576 -12.51 4.97 4.63
N VAL A 577 -11.33 5.13 4.06
CA VAL A 577 -11.13 5.65 2.70
C VAL A 577 -11.25 4.51 1.69
N ILE A 578 -12.29 4.54 0.88
CA ILE A 578 -12.47 3.58 -0.22
C ILE A 578 -11.83 4.17 -1.48
N VAL A 579 -10.59 3.75 -1.77
CA VAL A 579 -9.79 4.34 -2.86
C VAL A 579 -10.33 3.98 -4.25
N ASN A 580 -10.91 2.79 -4.42
CA ASN A 580 -11.31 2.21 -5.71
C ASN A 580 -10.14 2.21 -6.72
N GLY A 581 -8.95 1.95 -6.25
CA GLY A 581 -7.69 2.00 -6.98
C GLY A 581 -6.53 1.48 -6.13
N ASN A 582 -5.32 1.68 -6.61
CA ASN A 582 -4.12 1.32 -5.85
C ASN A 582 -3.95 2.23 -4.64
N VAL A 583 -3.60 1.64 -3.50
CA VAL A 583 -3.17 2.40 -2.33
C VAL A 583 -1.64 2.51 -2.36
N VAL A 584 -1.10 3.71 -2.23
CA VAL A 584 0.35 3.93 -2.27
C VAL A 584 0.83 4.54 -0.97
N VAL A 585 1.84 3.92 -0.38
CA VAL A 585 2.62 4.48 0.73
C VAL A 585 3.92 5.01 0.15
N GLN A 586 4.25 6.27 0.45
CA GLN A 586 5.52 6.87 0.08
C GLN A 586 6.23 7.39 1.32
N VAL A 587 7.44 6.92 1.53
CA VAL A 587 8.29 7.32 2.66
C VAL A 587 9.47 8.09 2.12
N ALA A 588 9.63 9.34 2.54
CA ALA A 588 10.65 10.24 2.00
C ALA A 588 12.00 10.10 2.71
N ASP A 589 11.98 9.92 4.03
CA ASP A 589 13.19 10.03 4.88
C ASP A 589 13.18 9.07 6.08
N GLY A 590 12.27 8.09 6.09
CA GLY A 590 12.10 7.18 7.22
C GLY A 590 11.40 7.79 8.43
N ILE A 591 10.82 9.00 8.29
CA ILE A 591 10.05 9.69 9.34
C ILE A 591 8.73 10.20 8.74
N ASN A 592 8.81 10.96 7.65
CA ASN A 592 7.64 11.50 6.99
C ASN A 592 7.17 10.52 5.92
N TYR A 593 5.90 10.16 5.96
CA TYR A 593 5.30 9.27 4.97
C TYR A 593 3.91 9.73 4.57
N THR A 594 3.48 9.33 3.40
CA THR A 594 2.12 9.56 2.93
C THR A 594 1.44 8.23 2.61
N VAL A 595 0.14 8.14 2.87
CA VAL A 595 -0.70 7.03 2.42
C VAL A 595 -1.78 7.63 1.53
N HIS A 596 -1.76 7.26 0.27
CA HIS A 596 -2.65 7.78 -0.76
C HIS A 596 -2.72 9.32 -0.77
N GLY A 597 -1.57 9.98 -0.50
CA GLY A 597 -1.43 11.44 -0.44
C GLY A 597 -1.71 12.07 0.92
N ASP A 598 -2.26 11.36 1.89
CA ASP A 598 -2.41 11.83 3.27
C ASP A 598 -1.08 11.77 4.00
N LEU A 599 -0.69 12.86 4.66
CA LEU A 599 0.59 12.98 5.34
C LEU A 599 0.51 12.42 6.77
N PHE A 600 1.47 11.58 7.11
CA PHE A 600 1.71 11.02 8.43
C PHE A 600 3.15 11.26 8.85
N VAL A 601 3.40 11.17 10.13
CA VAL A 601 4.75 11.28 10.70
C VAL A 601 4.99 10.06 11.58
N ALA A 602 5.97 9.24 11.18
CA ALA A 602 6.40 8.12 11.98
C ALA A 602 6.96 8.64 13.31
N THR A 603 6.43 8.13 14.39
CA THR A 603 6.93 8.42 15.73
C THR A 603 8.08 7.46 16.06
N ASP A 604 8.90 7.77 17.08
CA ASP A 604 9.67 6.68 17.69
C ASP A 604 8.63 5.69 18.20
N PRO A 605 8.82 4.38 17.97
CA PRO A 605 7.87 3.41 18.47
C PRO A 605 7.58 3.80 19.90
N ALA A 606 6.31 4.16 20.19
CA ALA A 606 5.88 4.23 21.56
C ALA A 606 6.30 2.87 22.09
N VAL A 607 7.29 2.85 22.97
CA VAL A 607 7.69 1.63 23.63
C VAL A 607 6.45 1.19 24.38
N GLY A 608 5.55 0.56 23.62
CA GLY A 608 4.41 -0.16 24.18
C GLY A 608 5.03 -1.08 25.22
N PRO A 609 4.37 -1.35 26.33
CA PRO A 609 4.95 -2.15 27.39
C PRO A 609 5.15 -3.58 26.88
N VAL A 610 6.20 -3.81 26.09
CA VAL A 610 6.83 -5.12 26.10
C VAL A 610 7.28 -5.25 27.52
N ASN A 611 6.61 -6.11 28.28
CA ASN A 611 7.02 -6.38 29.65
C ASN A 611 8.50 -6.74 29.58
N PRO A 612 9.36 -5.95 30.22
CA PRO A 612 10.79 -6.21 30.12
C PRO A 612 11.04 -7.63 30.64
N ARG A 613 11.72 -8.42 29.82
CA ARG A 613 12.04 -9.79 30.23
C ARG A 613 13.33 -9.83 31.04
N THR A 614 13.44 -10.81 31.89
CA THR A 614 14.71 -11.09 32.59
C THR A 614 15.77 -11.50 31.58
N PRO A 615 16.97 -10.89 31.59
CA PRO A 615 18.06 -11.27 30.70
C PRO A 615 18.57 -12.67 30.98
N VAL A 616 19.12 -13.33 29.95
CA VAL A 616 19.93 -14.54 30.12
C VAL A 616 21.41 -14.19 30.04
N VAL A 617 22.28 -15.13 30.46
CA VAL A 617 23.74 -14.92 30.48
C VAL A 617 24.26 -14.54 29.09
N GLY A 618 24.98 -13.43 29.00
CA GLY A 618 25.55 -12.90 27.76
C GLY A 618 24.71 -11.83 27.07
N GLU A 619 23.50 -11.53 27.54
CA GLU A 619 22.65 -10.47 26.95
C GLU A 619 22.84 -9.11 27.61
N VAL A 620 23.30 -9.05 28.82
CA VAL A 620 23.73 -7.81 29.48
C VAL A 620 25.24 -7.92 29.73
N LEU A 621 25.97 -6.95 29.22
CA LEU A 621 27.42 -6.96 29.26
C LEU A 621 27.95 -5.82 30.14
N LEU A 622 29.02 -6.07 30.86
CA LEU A 622 29.88 -5.01 31.35
C LEU A 622 30.48 -4.28 30.15
N ASN A 623 30.30 -2.98 30.03
CA ASN A 623 30.71 -2.23 28.85
C ASN A 623 31.86 -1.28 29.09
N GLU A 624 31.76 -0.53 30.20
CA GLU A 624 32.81 0.40 30.62
C GLU A 624 32.83 0.49 32.15
N PHE A 625 33.98 0.78 32.73
CA PHE A 625 34.05 1.10 34.15
C PHE A 625 35.26 1.98 34.45
N LEU A 626 35.13 2.85 35.45
CA LEU A 626 36.16 3.78 35.89
C LEU A 626 36.52 3.51 37.36
N PRO A 627 37.67 2.87 37.65
CA PRO A 627 38.02 2.47 39.00
C PRO A 627 38.82 3.52 39.77
N ALA A 628 39.41 4.54 39.13
CA ALA A 628 40.30 5.51 39.75
C ALA A 628 39.93 6.94 39.42
N PRO A 629 38.82 7.50 40.01
CA PRO A 629 38.47 8.90 39.84
C PRO A 629 39.47 9.81 40.55
N GLN A 630 39.75 11.00 39.98
CA GLN A 630 40.66 11.96 40.61
C GLN A 630 40.25 13.42 40.41
N THR A 631 40.17 13.93 39.19
CA THR A 631 39.92 15.33 38.87
C THR A 631 38.73 15.57 37.95
N LEU A 632 38.52 14.65 37.00
CA LEU A 632 37.39 14.72 36.05
C LEU A 632 36.17 14.02 36.63
N PHE A 633 36.41 12.94 37.38
CA PHE A 633 35.33 12.17 38.01
C PHE A 633 35.53 12.18 39.53
N THR A 634 34.41 12.19 40.29
CA THR A 634 34.42 12.21 41.75
C THR A 634 34.04 10.88 42.38
N THR A 635 33.51 9.95 41.56
CA THR A 635 33.04 8.61 41.96
C THR A 635 33.52 7.58 40.98
N GLU A 636 33.73 6.36 41.43
CA GLU A 636 33.87 5.16 40.60
C GLU A 636 32.51 4.84 40.02
N TRP A 637 32.49 4.17 38.88
CA TRP A 637 31.29 3.69 38.27
C TRP A 637 31.50 2.47 37.37
N VAL A 638 30.44 1.71 37.17
CA VAL A 638 30.36 0.57 36.24
C VAL A 638 29.16 0.79 35.32
N GLU A 639 29.38 0.61 34.03
CA GLU A 639 28.36 0.70 32.99
C GLU A 639 28.07 -0.68 32.40
N LEU A 640 26.79 -0.94 32.18
CA LEU A 640 26.24 -2.10 31.52
C LEU A 640 25.69 -1.69 30.17
N TYR A 641 25.74 -2.59 29.20
CA TYR A 641 25.22 -2.41 27.85
C TYR A 641 24.30 -3.56 27.48
N ASN A 642 23.19 -3.24 26.81
CA ASN A 642 22.26 -4.17 26.22
C ASN A 642 22.47 -4.25 24.69
N PRO A 643 23.19 -5.25 24.18
CA PRO A 643 23.39 -5.42 22.72
C PRO A 643 22.19 -6.04 22.01
N THR A 644 21.12 -6.36 22.76
CA THR A 644 19.95 -7.05 22.19
C THR A 644 18.91 -6.05 21.68
N GLY A 645 17.96 -6.54 20.89
CA GLY A 645 16.78 -5.78 20.48
C GLY A 645 15.66 -5.72 21.52
N ASP A 646 15.85 -6.34 22.73
CA ASP A 646 14.79 -6.49 23.73
C ASP A 646 15.01 -5.55 24.92
N ARG A 647 13.92 -5.15 25.56
CA ARG A 647 13.93 -4.48 26.87
C ARG A 647 14.27 -5.53 27.96
N LEU A 648 15.29 -5.29 28.71
CA LEU A 648 15.77 -6.22 29.72
C LEU A 648 15.52 -5.69 31.14
N ASP A 649 14.80 -6.47 31.96
CA ASP A 649 14.64 -6.16 33.38
C ASP A 649 15.87 -6.66 34.15
N ILE A 650 16.77 -5.71 34.45
CA ILE A 650 17.98 -5.96 35.22
C ILE A 650 17.78 -5.70 36.73
N SER A 651 16.54 -5.48 37.15
CA SER A 651 16.21 -5.24 38.56
C SER A 651 16.71 -6.38 39.45
N GLY A 652 17.37 -6.03 40.53
CA GLY A 652 17.84 -7.01 41.49
C GLY A 652 19.07 -7.82 41.10
N MET A 653 19.64 -7.63 39.90
CA MET A 653 20.98 -8.12 39.54
C MET A 653 22.03 -7.40 40.38
N TRP A 654 23.25 -7.92 40.40
CA TRP A 654 24.29 -7.43 41.30
C TRP A 654 25.59 -7.09 40.53
N ILE A 655 26.24 -6.03 40.99
CA ILE A 655 27.66 -5.74 40.64
C ILE A 655 28.54 -6.10 41.85
N ASP A 656 29.59 -6.84 41.59
CA ASP A 656 30.53 -7.35 42.59
C ASP A 656 31.99 -7.09 42.17
N ASP A 657 32.89 -6.91 43.14
CA ASP A 657 34.29 -6.63 42.90
C ASP A 657 35.19 -7.89 42.93
N LEU A 658 34.86 -8.89 43.76
CA LEU A 658 35.69 -10.07 43.92
C LEU A 658 34.91 -11.26 44.48
N LEU A 659 35.11 -12.46 43.92
CA LEU A 659 34.46 -13.68 44.38
C LEU A 659 34.80 -14.03 45.84
N ASN A 660 33.81 -14.07 46.72
CA ASN A 660 33.88 -14.40 48.13
C ASN A 660 34.86 -13.51 48.95
N ALA A 661 35.21 -12.32 48.45
CA ALA A 661 36.09 -11.35 49.09
C ALA A 661 35.74 -9.92 48.63
N GLY A 662 36.51 -8.90 49.01
CA GLY A 662 36.27 -7.53 48.56
C GLY A 662 35.12 -6.80 49.30
N SER A 663 34.47 -5.92 48.58
CA SER A 663 33.35 -5.13 49.09
C SER A 663 32.03 -5.97 48.99
N ALA A 664 30.99 -5.55 49.73
CA ALA A 664 29.71 -6.23 49.58
C ALA A 664 29.08 -5.93 48.23
N PRO A 665 28.56 -6.95 47.51
CA PRO A 665 27.93 -6.75 46.21
C PRO A 665 26.84 -5.67 46.24
N LYS A 666 26.75 -4.87 45.15
CA LYS A 666 25.78 -3.78 44.97
C LYS A 666 24.63 -4.26 44.14
N GLN A 667 23.44 -4.17 44.66
CA GLN A 667 22.23 -4.57 43.94
C GLN A 667 21.71 -3.43 43.06
N ILE A 668 21.37 -3.76 41.82
CA ILE A 668 20.69 -2.87 40.88
C ILE A 668 19.26 -2.62 41.42
N PRO A 669 18.81 -1.36 41.49
CA PRO A 669 17.49 -1.01 42.02
C PRO A 669 16.34 -1.72 41.33
N ALA A 670 15.23 -1.89 42.06
CA ALA A 670 13.99 -2.40 41.49
C ALA A 670 13.44 -1.43 40.39
N ASN A 671 12.75 -1.99 39.41
CA ASN A 671 12.21 -1.29 38.25
C ASN A 671 13.32 -0.65 37.36
N THR A 672 14.48 -1.25 37.28
CA THR A 672 15.55 -0.85 36.38
C THR A 672 15.45 -1.63 35.09
N ILE A 673 15.02 -0.96 34.03
CA ILE A 673 14.90 -1.54 32.69
C ILE A 673 16.04 -1.00 31.84
N LEU A 674 16.72 -1.91 31.13
CA LEU A 674 17.79 -1.59 30.20
C LEU A 674 17.22 -1.73 28.78
N GLU A 675 17.00 -0.58 28.13
CA GLU A 675 16.41 -0.52 26.80
C GLU A 675 17.33 -1.14 25.72
N PRO A 676 16.84 -1.53 24.56
CA PRO A 676 17.66 -2.02 23.44
C PRO A 676 18.78 -1.06 23.10
N ASN A 677 19.99 -1.58 22.87
CA ASN A 677 21.19 -0.81 22.51
C ASN A 677 21.48 0.38 23.42
N SER A 678 21.10 0.31 24.69
CA SER A 678 21.25 1.39 25.65
C SER A 678 22.18 0.98 26.82
N TYR A 679 22.45 1.96 27.66
CA TYR A 679 23.40 1.84 28.75
C TYR A 679 22.70 2.07 30.09
N TYR A 680 23.19 1.38 31.12
CA TYR A 680 22.89 1.63 32.52
C TYR A 680 24.19 1.74 33.30
N PHE A 681 24.38 2.81 34.04
CA PHE A 681 25.57 2.92 34.89
C PHE A 681 25.20 3.02 36.37
N MET A 682 26.07 2.52 37.20
CA MET A 682 25.97 2.60 38.66
C MET A 682 27.21 3.27 39.24
N GLU A 683 27.01 4.37 39.95
CA GLU A 683 28.06 5.02 40.69
C GLU A 683 28.39 4.26 41.97
N MET A 684 29.68 4.24 42.31
CA MET A 684 30.23 3.53 43.47
C MET A 684 31.19 4.41 44.23
N THR A 685 31.51 4.07 45.48
CA THR A 685 32.43 4.84 46.28
C THR A 685 33.39 3.88 47.00
N ASN A 686 34.69 4.01 46.76
CA ASN A 686 35.76 3.13 47.29
C ASN A 686 35.42 1.66 47.14
N TYR A 687 34.99 1.28 45.96
CA TYR A 687 34.48 -0.06 45.63
C TYR A 687 35.50 -0.87 44.83
N LEU A 688 36.03 -0.28 43.78
CA LEU A 688 37.01 -0.89 42.88
C LEU A 688 38.44 -0.52 43.31
N ASN A 689 39.37 -1.50 43.30
CA ASN A 689 40.74 -1.26 43.71
C ASN A 689 41.59 -0.65 42.59
N ASN A 690 42.26 0.50 42.86
CA ASN A 690 43.14 1.16 41.89
C ASN A 690 44.39 0.33 41.50
N THR A 691 44.70 -0.73 42.22
CA THR A 691 45.84 -1.62 41.96
C THR A 691 45.45 -2.92 41.20
N GLY A 692 44.19 -3.07 40.85
CA GLY A 692 43.64 -4.21 40.14
C GLY A 692 42.55 -4.93 40.93
N ASP A 693 41.53 -5.39 40.23
CA ASP A 693 40.36 -6.06 40.80
C ASP A 693 39.61 -6.86 39.72
N ASP A 694 38.51 -7.48 40.11
CA ASP A 694 37.50 -7.96 39.18
C ASP A 694 36.34 -6.93 39.11
N VAL A 695 35.62 -6.91 38.02
CA VAL A 695 34.28 -6.35 37.92
C VAL A 695 33.37 -7.46 37.41
N ARG A 696 32.33 -7.77 38.18
CA ARG A 696 31.44 -8.91 37.93
C ARG A 696 29.99 -8.46 37.88
N LEU A 697 29.28 -8.87 36.82
CA LEU A 697 27.84 -8.76 36.76
C LEU A 697 27.24 -10.11 37.16
N LEU A 698 26.39 -10.12 38.20
CA LEU A 698 25.75 -11.33 38.68
C LEU A 698 24.22 -11.26 38.48
N GLY A 699 23.61 -12.41 38.29
CA GLY A 699 22.17 -12.57 38.23
C GLY A 699 21.47 -12.16 39.52
N ILE A 700 20.14 -12.19 39.51
CA ILE A 700 19.29 -11.85 40.69
C ILE A 700 19.53 -12.81 41.87
N ASP A 701 20.03 -14.01 41.60
CA ASP A 701 20.42 -15.01 42.63
C ASP A 701 21.72 -14.62 43.35
N GLY A 702 22.43 -13.59 42.89
CA GLY A 702 23.71 -13.14 43.42
C GLY A 702 24.85 -14.11 43.23
N VAL A 703 24.72 -15.14 42.40
CA VAL A 703 25.70 -16.23 42.22
C VAL A 703 26.02 -16.47 40.73
N THR A 704 25.02 -16.49 39.88
CA THR A 704 25.21 -16.72 38.43
C THR A 704 25.93 -15.56 37.80
N VAL A 705 27.11 -15.82 37.21
CA VAL A 705 27.91 -14.78 36.55
C VAL A 705 27.43 -14.55 35.14
N TYR A 706 27.02 -13.35 34.86
CA TYR A 706 26.55 -12.90 33.54
C TYR A 706 27.72 -12.39 32.70
N ASP A 707 28.61 -11.61 33.31
CA ASP A 707 29.85 -11.13 32.68
C ASP A 707 30.89 -10.82 33.74
N ILE A 708 32.16 -10.87 33.37
CA ILE A 708 33.28 -10.61 34.28
C ILE A 708 34.47 -10.05 33.51
N TYR A 709 35.15 -9.09 34.09
CA TYR A 709 36.45 -8.61 33.61
C TYR A 709 37.42 -8.39 34.76
N THR A 710 38.65 -8.93 34.62
CA THR A 710 39.75 -8.75 35.58
C THR A 710 40.72 -7.70 35.03
N TYR A 711 40.98 -6.66 35.78
CA TYR A 711 41.92 -5.60 35.43
C TYR A 711 43.11 -5.55 36.40
N ALA A 712 44.23 -4.97 35.97
CA ALA A 712 45.45 -4.91 36.76
C ALA A 712 45.62 -3.53 37.41
N SER A 713 46.31 -2.61 36.76
CA SER A 713 46.53 -1.25 37.27
C SER A 713 45.85 -0.23 36.40
N VAL A 714 45.42 0.88 36.97
CA VAL A 714 44.68 1.90 36.28
C VAL A 714 45.37 3.26 36.28
N SER A 715 45.09 4.06 35.26
CA SER A 715 45.38 5.48 35.22
C SER A 715 44.22 6.28 35.79
N TYR A 716 44.51 7.38 36.46
CA TYR A 716 43.42 8.24 37.02
C TYR A 716 42.58 8.85 35.91
N ASP A 717 41.27 8.94 36.18
CA ASP A 717 40.27 9.51 35.29
C ASP A 717 40.17 8.85 33.88
N LEU A 718 40.72 7.64 33.71
CA LEU A 718 40.60 6.81 32.51
C LEU A 718 39.87 5.52 32.84
N SER A 719 39.12 5.04 31.87
CA SER A 719 38.27 3.85 31.99
C SER A 719 38.90 2.60 31.33
N TYR A 720 38.36 1.45 31.66
CA TYR A 720 38.37 0.24 30.84
C TYR A 720 37.08 0.19 30.06
N CYS A 721 37.13 0.00 28.74
CA CYS A 721 35.97 0.02 27.87
C CYS A 721 35.97 -1.13 26.85
N ARG A 722 34.79 -1.53 26.34
CA ARG A 722 34.69 -2.41 25.19
C ARG A 722 34.64 -1.60 23.90
N LEU A 723 35.41 -1.97 22.88
CA LEU A 723 35.49 -1.31 21.59
C LEU A 723 35.22 -2.29 20.45
N PRO A 724 34.17 -2.07 19.62
CA PRO A 724 33.01 -1.21 19.91
C PRO A 724 32.23 -1.70 21.14
N ASP A 725 31.17 -1.03 21.53
CA ASP A 725 30.31 -1.46 22.63
C ASP A 725 29.95 -2.94 22.52
N GLY A 726 30.05 -3.66 23.66
CA GLY A 726 29.91 -5.12 23.69
C GLY A 726 31.04 -5.91 23.06
N GLY A 727 32.03 -5.24 22.45
CA GLY A 727 33.16 -5.87 21.76
C GLY A 727 34.34 -6.25 22.68
N THR A 728 35.59 -6.05 22.20
CA THR A 728 36.81 -6.42 22.95
C THR A 728 37.20 -5.32 23.94
N TRP A 729 37.73 -5.75 25.10
CA TRP A 729 38.20 -4.83 26.12
C TRP A 729 39.47 -4.06 25.71
N ALA A 730 39.47 -2.78 26.00
CA ALA A 730 40.62 -1.88 25.93
C ALA A 730 40.86 -1.21 27.30
N SER A 731 42.06 -0.67 27.50
CA SER A 731 42.40 0.06 28.72
C SER A 731 42.79 1.51 28.39
N ASN A 732 42.66 2.39 29.37
CA ASN A 732 42.95 3.83 29.25
C ASN A 732 42.04 4.51 28.18
N CYS A 733 40.79 4.12 28.14
CA CYS A 733 39.76 4.77 27.33
C CYS A 733 39.43 6.16 27.88
N THR A 734 39.00 7.06 27.03
CA THR A 734 38.30 8.27 27.48
C THR A 734 36.95 7.84 27.96
N ALA A 735 36.59 8.17 29.20
CA ALA A 735 35.32 7.75 29.79
C ALA A 735 34.10 8.36 29.05
N SER A 736 33.11 7.53 28.76
CA SER A 736 31.97 7.86 27.90
C SER A 736 30.60 7.52 28.51
N ILE A 737 30.43 7.67 29.82
CA ILE A 737 29.20 7.32 30.57
C ILE A 737 27.92 7.59 29.78
N GLY A 738 27.12 6.55 29.54
CA GLY A 738 25.83 6.62 28.87
C GLY A 738 25.92 6.91 27.37
N LEU A 739 27.11 6.86 26.78
CA LEU A 739 27.37 7.13 25.36
C LEU A 739 28.22 6.01 24.76
N PRO A 740 28.21 5.81 23.43
CA PRO A 740 29.04 4.82 22.79
C PRO A 740 30.54 5.00 23.07
N ASN A 741 31.21 3.92 23.39
CA ASN A 741 32.66 3.90 23.60
C ASN A 741 33.40 4.25 22.30
N GLN A 742 34.42 5.14 22.38
CA GLN A 742 35.19 5.65 21.24
C GLN A 742 36.65 5.26 21.31
#